data_45de0f118e5338f4c6e495d8a76f11e4
#
_entry.id   45de0f118e5338f4c6e495d8a76f11e4
#
_cell.length_a   1.000
_cell.length_b   1.000
_cell.length_c   1.000
_cell.angle_alpha   90.00
_cell.angle_beta   90.00
_cell.angle_gamma   90.00
#
_symmetry.space_group_name_H-M   'P 1'
#
loop_
_entity.id
_entity.type
_entity.pdbx_description
1 polymer ?
#
loop_
_entity_poly.entity_id
_entity_poly.type
_entity_poly.pdbx_seq_one_letter_code
_entity_poly.pdbx_strand_id
1 'polypeptide(L)'
;GPDGKPSTTSLESERIWHGGQIIAVVVAETYEAAREAAHKVEVNYAPETPSATFDSAGIEIEPHKPEKGPDPVKGDAAAAFAGAPVQFEAHYATPTQHHNPIELFTTTCAWDGPKLTIYEPSQFMWGTKASAATRLSIDPDDVRAISRYIGGAFGSKGPNPRTAWIALAAKRVARPVKLVPTRDQGFTIATYRAETRQHIRLAASRDGRLISLSHEGWEVTSRPSGYNVAGVESTARMYACPNISTAVNIVHADRNTPGFMRAPPETPYMFGLESAMDELAYQLKMDPIELRRVNDTQTDPVKGIPFSSRSLMQCFDQAAAQFGWARRAAEPGRMRDGDWLVGFGCATACYPSNIGPAAARVSMTPDGKAIVGLAGHEIGTGAYTTVAITAARALGLTVEDVTVHMGDSDLPPIMIAGGSNNAASATHVVAKACEAIRSRIADAAVNGTDGPFRGIDPDALRLADGRLMGPADAVESLNTAITRVGHRVEAYAENVPAGLPPSAVADMAKGKTSMLSGANRKDVTAYAFGAHLVEVRVHSRTREIRVARVVSAFAAGTIVNAKTAHSQFMGGAIWGLSAALHEQTEMDLAAARYVNDNLADYLVPVNADVPSIEIIIVPEQDEHVNPLGVKGIGEIGIVGMNAAVANAVFNATGKRIRSLPIRAEKLL
;
A
#
# COMPACT_ATOMS: atom_id res chain seq x y z
N GLY A 1 -15.45 1.12 6.65
CA GLY A 1 -14.32 0.33 7.11
C GLY A 1 -13.72 -0.50 5.98
N PRO A 2 -12.56 -1.13 6.14
CA PRO A 2 -11.91 -1.94 5.12
C PRO A 2 -12.73 -3.16 4.67
N ASP A 3 -13.63 -3.62 5.54
CA ASP A 3 -14.59 -4.70 5.30
C ASP A 3 -15.84 -4.24 4.52
N GLY A 4 -15.85 -3.00 4.02
CA GLY A 4 -16.99 -2.39 3.34
C GLY A 4 -18.11 -1.96 4.29
N LYS A 5 -17.97 -2.19 5.60
CA LYS A 5 -18.91 -1.68 6.59
C LYS A 5 -18.58 -0.24 6.97
N PRO A 6 -19.57 0.60 7.25
CA PRO A 6 -19.29 1.93 7.77
C PRO A 6 -18.53 1.80 9.08
N SER A 7 -17.52 2.63 9.26
CA SER A 7 -16.78 2.70 10.49
C SER A 7 -17.61 3.20 11.66
N THR A 8 -18.64 3.95 11.36
CA THR A 8 -19.66 4.44 12.28
C THR A 8 -20.99 4.50 11.55
N THR A 9 -22.08 4.33 12.28
CA THR A 9 -23.46 4.41 11.76
C THR A 9 -23.92 5.87 11.69
N SER A 10 -23.12 6.73 11.02
CA SER A 10 -23.47 8.13 10.82
C SER A 10 -24.87 8.25 10.18
N LEU A 11 -25.68 9.15 10.71
CA LEU A 11 -27.10 9.38 10.33
C LEU A 11 -28.06 8.20 10.54
N GLU A 12 -27.61 7.12 11.18
CA GLU A 12 -28.43 5.93 11.48
C GLU A 12 -28.71 5.80 13.00
N SER A 13 -28.05 6.61 13.84
CA SER A 13 -28.12 6.57 15.29
C SER A 13 -27.96 7.97 15.88
N GLU A 14 -28.59 8.23 17.01
CA GLU A 14 -28.39 9.46 17.79
C GLU A 14 -27.06 9.46 18.56
N ARG A 15 -26.38 8.32 18.66
CA ARG A 15 -25.10 8.22 19.35
C ARG A 15 -23.97 8.74 18.48
N ILE A 16 -23.18 9.64 19.08
CA ILE A 16 -21.94 10.16 18.50
C ILE A 16 -20.76 9.39 19.11
N TRP A 17 -19.98 8.72 18.26
CA TRP A 17 -18.86 7.86 18.66
C TRP A 17 -17.51 8.58 18.66
N HIS A 18 -17.40 9.70 17.94
CA HIS A 18 -16.14 10.45 17.81
C HIS A 18 -16.38 11.88 17.36
N GLY A 19 -15.41 12.76 17.61
CA GLY A 19 -15.39 14.11 17.06
C GLY A 19 -15.38 14.09 15.52
N GLY A 20 -16.19 14.95 14.89
CA GLY A 20 -16.32 15.04 13.43
C GLY A 20 -17.19 13.96 12.78
N GLN A 21 -17.91 13.13 13.55
CA GLN A 21 -18.93 12.24 12.97
C GLN A 21 -20.00 13.07 12.26
N ILE A 22 -20.37 12.65 11.04
CA ILE A 22 -21.39 13.36 10.24
C ILE A 22 -22.75 13.17 10.92
N ILE A 23 -23.42 14.28 11.26
CA ILE A 23 -24.72 14.31 11.92
C ILE A 23 -25.81 14.97 11.04
N ALA A 24 -25.43 15.70 10.00
CA ALA A 24 -26.35 16.33 9.06
C ALA A 24 -25.68 16.56 7.70
N VAL A 25 -26.50 16.66 6.67
CA VAL A 25 -26.10 17.07 5.33
C VAL A 25 -26.97 18.23 4.90
N VAL A 26 -26.36 19.36 4.58
CA VAL A 26 -27.06 20.58 4.12
C VAL A 26 -26.81 20.77 2.63
N VAL A 27 -27.86 21.04 1.88
CA VAL A 27 -27.81 21.27 0.42
C VAL A 27 -28.35 22.64 0.09
N ALA A 28 -27.64 23.40 -0.73
CA ALA A 28 -28.04 24.70 -1.22
C ALA A 28 -27.61 24.89 -2.69
N GLU A 29 -27.97 25.98 -3.31
CA GLU A 29 -27.62 26.25 -4.71
C GLU A 29 -26.15 26.58 -4.94
N THR A 30 -25.47 27.12 -3.92
CA THR A 30 -24.02 27.38 -3.95
C THR A 30 -23.32 26.75 -2.76
N TYR A 31 -22.02 26.52 -2.88
CA TYR A 31 -21.19 26.00 -1.81
C TYR A 31 -21.18 26.93 -0.59
N GLU A 32 -21.09 28.23 -0.83
CA GLU A 32 -21.08 29.27 0.23
C GLU A 32 -22.37 29.26 1.04
N ALA A 33 -23.52 29.20 0.35
CA ALA A 33 -24.82 29.12 1.02
C ALA A 33 -24.99 27.82 1.81
N ALA A 34 -24.57 26.69 1.24
CA ALA A 34 -24.60 25.39 1.95
C ALA A 34 -23.73 25.42 3.20
N ARG A 35 -22.51 25.96 3.10
CA ARG A 35 -21.57 26.09 4.21
C ARG A 35 -22.11 27.03 5.30
N GLU A 36 -22.62 28.19 4.94
CA GLU A 36 -23.23 29.13 5.89
C GLU A 36 -24.41 28.47 6.62
N ALA A 37 -25.28 27.80 5.90
CA ALA A 37 -26.43 27.11 6.47
C ALA A 37 -26.03 25.95 7.39
N ALA A 38 -24.97 25.22 7.04
CA ALA A 38 -24.44 24.14 7.89
C ALA A 38 -23.95 24.67 9.24
N HIS A 39 -23.33 25.86 9.29
CA HIS A 39 -22.94 26.50 10.54
C HIS A 39 -24.10 27.04 11.38
N LYS A 40 -25.29 27.16 10.81
CA LYS A 40 -26.51 27.57 11.51
C LYS A 40 -27.34 26.41 12.07
N VAL A 41 -26.90 25.18 11.82
CA VAL A 41 -27.56 23.99 12.40
C VAL A 41 -27.29 23.97 13.90
N GLU A 42 -28.34 24.14 14.70
CA GLU A 42 -28.27 24.01 16.16
C GLU A 42 -28.38 22.53 16.56
N VAL A 43 -27.45 22.08 17.42
CA VAL A 43 -27.41 20.72 17.91
C VAL A 43 -27.37 20.73 19.45
N ASN A 44 -28.28 20.02 20.07
CA ASN A 44 -28.28 19.81 21.51
C ASN A 44 -27.58 18.48 21.82
N TYR A 45 -26.47 18.54 22.54
CA TYR A 45 -25.69 17.37 22.90
C TYR A 45 -25.98 16.95 24.37
N ALA A 46 -26.05 15.65 24.62
CA ALA A 46 -25.87 15.05 25.94
C ALA A 46 -24.40 14.61 26.06
N PRO A 47 -23.54 15.38 26.76
CA PRO A 47 -22.12 15.09 26.79
C PRO A 47 -21.80 13.88 27.67
N GLU A 48 -20.83 13.07 27.21
CA GLU A 48 -20.21 11.99 27.98
C GLU A 48 -18.70 12.26 28.08
N THR A 49 -18.04 11.72 29.12
CA THR A 49 -16.58 11.80 29.23
C THR A 49 -15.92 10.87 28.23
N PRO A 50 -15.09 11.36 27.30
CA PRO A 50 -14.49 10.52 26.28
C PRO A 50 -13.26 9.75 26.79
N SER A 51 -13.01 8.60 26.14
CA SER A 51 -11.83 7.75 26.33
C SER A 51 -11.13 7.61 24.99
N ALA A 52 -10.20 8.49 24.64
CA ALA A 52 -9.72 8.66 23.28
C ALA A 52 -8.31 8.10 22.98
N THR A 53 -7.55 7.69 24.02
CA THR A 53 -6.18 7.20 23.88
C THR A 53 -5.91 5.98 24.74
N PHE A 54 -4.73 5.38 24.57
CA PHE A 54 -4.25 4.27 25.40
C PHE A 54 -4.33 4.53 26.92
N ASP A 55 -4.16 5.76 27.34
CA ASP A 55 -4.02 6.13 28.76
C ASP A 55 -5.31 6.73 29.32
N SER A 56 -6.38 6.79 28.53
CA SER A 56 -7.69 7.27 28.98
C SER A 56 -8.38 6.24 29.87
N ALA A 57 -9.08 6.71 30.91
CA ALA A 57 -9.95 5.85 31.69
C ALA A 57 -11.10 5.31 30.81
N GLY A 58 -11.51 4.07 31.04
CA GLY A 58 -12.63 3.45 30.33
C GLY A 58 -12.34 2.92 28.93
N ILE A 59 -11.08 2.80 28.53
CA ILE A 59 -10.70 2.04 27.34
C ILE A 59 -10.91 0.55 27.59
N GLU A 60 -11.23 -0.17 26.51
CA GLU A 60 -11.38 -1.63 26.52
C GLU A 60 -10.26 -2.23 25.66
N ILE A 61 -9.61 -3.27 26.17
CA ILE A 61 -8.53 -3.98 25.47
C ILE A 61 -8.92 -5.43 25.34
N GLU A 62 -8.87 -5.95 24.12
CA GLU A 62 -9.10 -7.38 23.84
C GLU A 62 -8.08 -7.92 22.85
N PRO A 63 -7.76 -9.22 22.88
CA PRO A 63 -7.02 -9.85 21.80
C PRO A 63 -7.79 -9.71 20.48
N HIS A 64 -7.08 -9.43 19.40
CA HIS A 64 -7.74 -9.38 18.10
C HIS A 64 -8.24 -10.77 17.69
N LYS A 65 -9.28 -10.79 16.84
CA LYS A 65 -9.84 -12.02 16.26
C LYS A 65 -9.36 -12.12 14.80
N PRO A 66 -8.32 -12.88 14.53
CA PRO A 66 -7.77 -12.93 13.18
C PRO A 66 -8.73 -13.66 12.24
N GLU A 67 -9.08 -13.01 11.13
CA GLU A 67 -9.92 -13.63 10.09
C GLU A 67 -9.20 -14.75 9.31
N LYS A 68 -7.88 -14.72 9.28
CA LYS A 68 -7.03 -15.58 8.42
C LYS A 68 -6.15 -16.58 9.18
N GLY A 69 -6.53 -16.90 10.39
CA GLY A 69 -5.77 -17.81 11.26
C GLY A 69 -5.04 -17.08 12.39
N PRO A 70 -4.53 -17.81 13.39
CA PRO A 70 -3.88 -17.22 14.56
C PRO A 70 -2.61 -16.45 14.17
N ASP A 71 -2.20 -15.54 15.06
CA ASP A 71 -0.91 -14.86 14.96
C ASP A 71 0.24 -15.89 14.88
N PRO A 72 1.33 -15.60 14.15
CA PRO A 72 2.43 -16.52 13.97
C PRO A 72 3.09 -16.96 15.29
N VAL A 73 3.18 -18.27 15.51
CA VAL A 73 3.85 -18.87 16.66
C VAL A 73 4.68 -20.07 16.20
N LYS A 74 5.87 -20.25 16.77
CA LYS A 74 6.74 -21.41 16.55
C LYS A 74 7.61 -21.68 17.78
N GLY A 75 7.77 -22.93 18.15
CA GLY A 75 8.60 -23.33 19.31
C GLY A 75 8.09 -22.76 20.63
N ASP A 76 9.01 -22.53 21.57
CA ASP A 76 8.74 -21.90 22.87
C ASP A 76 9.64 -20.66 23.03
N ALA A 77 9.12 -19.52 22.60
CA ALA A 77 9.86 -18.27 22.63
C ALA A 77 10.19 -17.80 24.07
N ALA A 78 9.31 -18.07 25.02
CA ALA A 78 9.51 -17.63 26.41
C ALA A 78 10.64 -18.42 27.11
N ALA A 79 10.60 -19.74 27.01
CA ALA A 79 11.67 -20.58 27.58
C ALA A 79 13.01 -20.33 26.87
N ALA A 80 12.99 -20.19 25.53
CA ALA A 80 14.17 -19.91 24.74
C ALA A 80 14.78 -18.52 25.06
N PHE A 81 13.94 -17.51 25.32
CA PHE A 81 14.41 -16.20 25.77
C PHE A 81 15.10 -16.30 27.12
N ALA A 82 14.47 -16.95 28.12
CA ALA A 82 14.98 -17.04 29.47
C ALA A 82 16.36 -17.75 29.54
N GLY A 83 16.58 -18.74 28.67
CA GLY A 83 17.85 -19.53 28.63
C GLY A 83 18.94 -18.93 27.72
N ALA A 84 18.69 -17.85 27.02
CA ALA A 84 19.64 -17.32 26.05
C ALA A 84 20.77 -16.50 26.67
N PRO A 85 22.00 -16.56 26.11
CA PRO A 85 23.16 -15.84 26.63
C PRO A 85 23.11 -14.33 26.40
N VAL A 86 22.33 -13.86 25.41
CA VAL A 86 22.11 -12.45 25.13
C VAL A 86 20.62 -12.21 25.00
N GLN A 87 20.08 -11.31 25.80
CA GLN A 87 18.66 -10.98 25.86
C GLN A 87 18.49 -9.48 25.68
N PHE A 88 17.50 -9.10 24.87
CA PHE A 88 17.12 -7.71 24.63
C PHE A 88 15.60 -7.58 24.74
N GLU A 89 15.14 -6.52 25.38
CA GLU A 89 13.73 -6.21 25.57
C GLU A 89 13.50 -4.71 25.50
N ALA A 90 12.49 -4.29 24.75
CA ALA A 90 12.13 -2.88 24.65
C ALA A 90 10.67 -2.66 24.20
N HIS A 91 10.15 -1.45 24.51
CA HIS A 91 8.86 -0.95 24.06
C HIS A 91 9.04 0.10 22.97
N TYR A 92 8.18 0.05 21.95
CA TYR A 92 8.15 1.00 20.84
C TYR A 92 6.76 1.57 20.66
N ALA A 93 6.66 2.79 20.11
CA ALA A 93 5.38 3.44 19.87
C ALA A 93 5.39 4.23 18.56
N THR A 94 4.29 4.17 17.83
CA THR A 94 4.05 5.00 16.65
C THR A 94 2.76 5.80 16.82
N PRO A 95 2.73 7.07 16.33
CA PRO A 95 1.57 7.93 16.49
C PRO A 95 0.47 7.63 15.49
N THR A 96 -0.69 8.23 15.71
CA THR A 96 -1.73 8.38 14.69
C THR A 96 -1.21 9.24 13.54
N GLN A 97 -1.44 8.81 12.29
CA GLN A 97 -1.08 9.54 11.07
C GLN A 97 -2.25 9.58 10.09
N HIS A 98 -2.44 10.70 9.38
CA HIS A 98 -3.47 10.87 8.38
C HIS A 98 -2.89 10.94 6.96
N HIS A 99 -3.65 10.44 5.98
CA HIS A 99 -3.23 10.31 4.58
C HIS A 99 -2.97 11.66 3.90
N ASN A 100 -3.76 12.66 4.25
CA ASN A 100 -3.70 14.02 3.71
C ASN A 100 -3.51 14.11 2.18
N PRO A 101 -4.29 13.37 1.37
CA PRO A 101 -4.21 13.50 -0.07
C PRO A 101 -4.51 14.96 -0.46
N ILE A 102 -3.80 15.50 -1.46
CA ILE A 102 -4.01 16.89 -1.88
C ILE A 102 -5.44 17.06 -2.41
N GLU A 103 -5.92 16.13 -3.23
CA GLU A 103 -7.34 16.07 -3.61
C GLU A 103 -8.20 15.67 -2.41
N LEU A 104 -9.20 16.49 -2.08
CA LEU A 104 -10.14 16.22 -1.01
C LEU A 104 -11.08 15.05 -1.34
N PHE A 105 -11.89 14.64 -0.37
CA PHE A 105 -12.84 13.52 -0.47
C PHE A 105 -14.17 13.97 -1.13
N THR A 106 -14.11 14.41 -2.39
CA THR A 106 -15.26 14.94 -3.12
C THR A 106 -16.20 13.83 -3.58
N THR A 107 -17.50 14.13 -3.67
CA THR A 107 -18.51 13.23 -4.26
C THR A 107 -19.49 14.06 -5.04
N THR A 108 -19.78 13.69 -6.30
CA THR A 108 -20.83 14.29 -7.11
C THR A 108 -21.77 13.19 -7.58
N CYS A 109 -23.06 13.35 -7.34
CA CYS A 109 -24.10 12.41 -7.76
C CYS A 109 -25.12 13.09 -8.66
N ALA A 110 -25.51 12.44 -9.75
CA ALA A 110 -26.52 12.90 -10.69
C ALA A 110 -27.42 11.73 -11.09
N TRP A 111 -28.74 12.01 -11.20
CA TRP A 111 -29.74 11.05 -11.66
C TRP A 111 -30.25 11.42 -13.05
N ASP A 112 -30.43 10.40 -13.89
CA ASP A 112 -31.17 10.46 -15.15
C ASP A 112 -32.19 9.32 -15.11
N GLY A 113 -33.44 9.66 -14.82
CA GLY A 113 -34.49 8.69 -14.53
C GLY A 113 -34.05 7.74 -13.37
N PRO A 114 -33.98 6.43 -13.61
CA PRO A 114 -33.50 5.47 -12.61
C PRO A 114 -31.97 5.41 -12.52
N LYS A 115 -31.23 5.93 -13.50
CA LYS A 115 -29.78 5.79 -13.61
C LYS A 115 -29.04 6.80 -12.73
N LEU A 116 -28.15 6.31 -11.87
CA LEU A 116 -27.29 7.09 -11.01
C LEU A 116 -25.86 7.13 -11.54
N THR A 117 -25.33 8.32 -11.81
CA THR A 117 -23.90 8.52 -12.08
C THR A 117 -23.23 9.14 -10.87
N ILE A 118 -22.11 8.53 -10.44
CA ILE A 118 -21.29 8.94 -9.30
C ILE A 118 -19.91 9.36 -9.84
N TYR A 119 -19.50 10.58 -9.57
CA TYR A 119 -18.11 11.04 -9.75
C TYR A 119 -17.47 11.15 -8.37
N GLU A 120 -16.55 10.24 -8.05
CA GLU A 120 -15.90 10.18 -6.76
C GLU A 120 -14.49 9.60 -6.89
N PRO A 121 -13.45 10.21 -6.29
CA PRO A 121 -12.12 9.61 -6.25
C PRO A 121 -12.17 8.33 -5.44
N SER A 122 -12.03 7.18 -6.10
CA SER A 122 -12.13 5.86 -5.47
C SER A 122 -11.03 4.91 -5.94
N GLN A 123 -10.44 4.20 -5.00
CA GLN A 123 -9.50 3.10 -5.27
C GLN A 123 -10.21 1.80 -5.67
N PHE A 124 -11.56 1.78 -5.62
CA PHE A 124 -12.36 0.60 -5.97
C PHE A 124 -13.73 0.98 -6.55
N MET A 125 -13.77 1.25 -7.86
CA MET A 125 -14.99 1.67 -8.58
C MET A 125 -16.15 0.71 -8.41
N TRP A 126 -15.91 -0.60 -8.59
CA TRP A 126 -16.93 -1.63 -8.44
C TRP A 126 -17.46 -1.70 -7.01
N GLY A 127 -16.61 -1.50 -6.02
CA GLY A 127 -17.03 -1.40 -4.63
C GLY A 127 -17.88 -0.15 -4.35
N THR A 128 -17.54 0.99 -4.94
CA THR A 128 -18.34 2.23 -4.84
C THR A 128 -19.72 2.04 -5.48
N LYS A 129 -19.78 1.46 -6.69
CA LYS A 129 -21.02 1.07 -7.38
C LYS A 129 -21.89 0.16 -6.50
N ALA A 130 -21.34 -0.94 -6.04
CA ALA A 130 -22.06 -1.94 -5.24
C ALA A 130 -22.53 -1.39 -3.88
N SER A 131 -21.68 -0.63 -3.20
CA SER A 131 -22.02 0.02 -1.93
C SER A 131 -23.17 1.02 -2.09
N ALA A 132 -23.14 1.85 -3.12
CA ALA A 132 -24.22 2.80 -3.41
C ALA A 132 -25.52 2.08 -3.75
N ALA A 133 -25.49 1.07 -4.63
CA ALA A 133 -26.64 0.29 -5.01
C ALA A 133 -27.31 -0.39 -3.81
N THR A 134 -26.53 -1.06 -2.96
CA THR A 134 -27.02 -1.73 -1.76
C THR A 134 -27.68 -0.76 -0.79
N ARG A 135 -27.04 0.38 -0.51
CA ARG A 135 -27.56 1.37 0.46
C ARG A 135 -28.79 2.10 -0.02
N LEU A 136 -28.90 2.30 -1.34
CA LEU A 136 -30.06 2.94 -1.97
C LEU A 136 -31.17 1.95 -2.31
N SER A 137 -30.93 0.63 -2.15
CA SER A 137 -31.84 -0.44 -2.55
C SER A 137 -32.27 -0.33 -4.02
N ILE A 138 -31.31 -0.11 -4.91
CA ILE A 138 -31.50 -0.03 -6.36
C ILE A 138 -30.66 -1.10 -7.07
N ASP A 139 -31.00 -1.36 -8.35
CA ASP A 139 -30.25 -2.32 -9.15
C ASP A 139 -28.81 -1.78 -9.37
N PRO A 140 -27.76 -2.60 -9.13
CA PRO A 140 -26.38 -2.22 -9.47
C PRO A 140 -26.21 -1.79 -10.92
N ASP A 141 -26.97 -2.33 -11.86
CA ASP A 141 -26.91 -1.96 -13.28
C ASP A 141 -27.46 -0.55 -13.56
N ASP A 142 -28.14 0.05 -12.60
CA ASP A 142 -28.55 1.45 -12.64
C ASP A 142 -27.50 2.40 -12.05
N VAL A 143 -26.35 1.90 -11.61
CA VAL A 143 -25.29 2.73 -11.00
C VAL A 143 -24.02 2.69 -11.83
N ARG A 144 -23.48 3.85 -12.17
CA ARG A 144 -22.17 4.02 -12.78
C ARG A 144 -21.28 4.90 -11.90
N ALA A 145 -20.08 4.41 -11.57
CA ALA A 145 -19.07 5.14 -10.81
C ALA A 145 -17.87 5.49 -11.72
N ILE A 146 -17.42 6.74 -11.68
CA ILE A 146 -16.36 7.27 -12.55
C ILE A 146 -15.30 7.98 -11.71
N SER A 147 -14.03 7.59 -11.92
CA SER A 147 -12.84 8.19 -11.28
C SER A 147 -11.61 7.96 -12.15
N ARG A 148 -11.40 8.78 -13.16
CA ARG A 148 -10.32 8.60 -14.13
C ARG A 148 -8.94 8.84 -13.55
N TYR A 149 -8.80 9.87 -12.71
CA TYR A 149 -7.56 10.25 -12.02
C TYR A 149 -7.87 10.60 -10.58
N ILE A 150 -6.98 10.25 -9.69
CA ILE A 150 -7.12 10.45 -8.25
C ILE A 150 -5.89 11.22 -7.76
N GLY A 151 -6.11 12.39 -7.16
CA GLY A 151 -5.08 13.28 -6.63
C GLY A 151 -4.51 12.85 -5.28
N GLY A 152 -4.07 11.59 -5.21
CA GLY A 152 -3.63 10.90 -4.02
C GLY A 152 -4.75 10.17 -3.29
N ALA A 153 -4.46 8.99 -2.78
CA ALA A 153 -5.43 8.18 -2.02
C ALA A 153 -4.77 7.47 -0.83
N PHE A 154 -3.69 6.73 -1.06
CA PHE A 154 -2.84 6.07 -0.07
C PHE A 154 -3.56 5.07 0.86
N GLY A 155 -4.79 4.67 0.51
CA GLY A 155 -5.65 3.78 1.30
C GLY A 155 -6.92 4.44 1.84
N SER A 156 -7.08 5.77 1.74
CA SER A 156 -8.21 6.50 2.33
C SER A 156 -9.45 6.60 1.44
N LYS A 157 -9.33 6.34 0.13
CA LYS A 157 -10.40 6.55 -0.85
C LYS A 157 -11.03 5.23 -1.30
N GLY A 158 -11.58 4.48 -0.35
CA GLY A 158 -12.42 3.32 -0.61
C GLY A 158 -13.91 3.65 -0.67
N PRO A 159 -14.78 2.65 -0.93
CA PRO A 159 -16.22 2.82 -0.81
C PRO A 159 -16.61 3.38 0.55
N ASN A 160 -17.54 4.33 0.56
CA ASN A 160 -17.97 4.98 1.81
C ASN A 160 -19.49 5.25 1.81
N PRO A 161 -20.14 5.32 3.01
CA PRO A 161 -21.57 5.54 3.11
C PRO A 161 -22.02 6.92 2.66
N ARG A 162 -21.16 7.92 2.69
CA ARG A 162 -21.41 9.30 2.31
C ARG A 162 -21.94 9.43 0.87
N THR A 163 -21.44 8.58 -0.05
CA THR A 163 -21.88 8.53 -1.44
C THR A 163 -23.38 8.34 -1.57
N ALA A 164 -23.96 7.42 -0.79
CA ALA A 164 -25.39 7.17 -0.80
C ALA A 164 -26.20 8.38 -0.31
N TRP A 165 -25.72 9.10 0.71
CA TRP A 165 -26.42 10.31 1.20
C TRP A 165 -26.42 11.43 0.18
N ILE A 166 -25.32 11.64 -0.55
CA ILE A 166 -25.26 12.62 -1.63
C ILE A 166 -26.15 12.21 -2.80
N ALA A 167 -26.24 10.92 -3.12
CA ALA A 167 -27.15 10.42 -4.13
C ALA A 167 -28.62 10.62 -3.73
N LEU A 168 -28.99 10.36 -2.46
CA LEU A 168 -30.32 10.63 -1.94
C LEU A 168 -30.66 12.14 -1.98
N ALA A 169 -29.70 12.99 -1.61
CA ALA A 169 -29.87 14.44 -1.70
C ALA A 169 -30.13 14.87 -3.14
N ALA A 170 -29.32 14.39 -4.12
CA ALA A 170 -29.50 14.67 -5.53
C ALA A 170 -30.87 14.23 -6.06
N LYS A 171 -31.34 13.04 -5.63
CA LYS A 171 -32.67 12.53 -5.98
C LYS A 171 -33.79 13.41 -5.43
N ARG A 172 -33.66 13.85 -4.18
CA ARG A 172 -34.67 14.66 -3.48
C ARG A 172 -34.81 16.05 -4.06
N VAL A 173 -33.70 16.69 -4.47
CA VAL A 173 -33.74 18.03 -5.09
C VAL A 173 -33.89 17.96 -6.61
N ALA A 174 -33.92 16.78 -7.21
CA ALA A 174 -34.00 16.54 -8.67
C ALA A 174 -32.93 17.32 -9.47
N ARG A 175 -31.71 17.44 -8.91
CA ARG A 175 -30.57 18.16 -9.50
C ARG A 175 -29.26 17.43 -9.09
N PRO A 176 -28.19 17.55 -9.87
CA PRO A 176 -26.87 17.10 -9.43
C PRO A 176 -26.45 17.76 -8.11
N VAL A 177 -25.90 16.98 -7.19
CA VAL A 177 -25.37 17.46 -5.91
C VAL A 177 -23.89 17.10 -5.80
N LYS A 178 -23.06 18.08 -5.44
CA LYS A 178 -21.63 17.93 -5.22
C LYS A 178 -21.29 18.27 -3.77
N LEU A 179 -20.66 17.32 -3.07
CA LEU A 179 -20.03 17.52 -1.78
C LEU A 179 -18.53 17.78 -1.95
N VAL A 180 -18.02 18.82 -1.29
CA VAL A 180 -16.58 19.05 -1.13
C VAL A 180 -16.30 19.23 0.35
N PRO A 181 -15.83 18.18 1.06
CA PRO A 181 -15.41 18.30 2.45
C PRO A 181 -14.20 19.24 2.59
N THR A 182 -14.11 19.91 3.71
CA THR A 182 -12.94 20.73 4.06
C THR A 182 -11.76 19.85 4.48
N ARG A 183 -10.56 20.42 4.62
CA ARG A 183 -9.36 19.66 5.02
C ARG A 183 -9.52 19.06 6.41
N ASP A 184 -10.01 19.83 7.38
CA ASP A 184 -10.28 19.38 8.75
C ASP A 184 -11.30 18.23 8.80
N GLN A 185 -12.38 18.33 8.03
CA GLN A 185 -13.33 17.23 7.88
C GLN A 185 -12.66 15.97 7.32
N GLY A 186 -11.65 16.11 6.46
CA GLY A 186 -10.89 14.99 5.92
C GLY A 186 -10.23 14.12 6.99
N PHE A 187 -9.84 14.69 8.13
CA PHE A 187 -9.24 13.95 9.25
C PHE A 187 -10.23 13.04 9.98
N THR A 188 -11.50 13.36 9.95
CA THR A 188 -12.53 12.63 10.71
C THR A 188 -13.44 11.75 9.86
N ILE A 189 -13.64 12.08 8.58
CA ILE A 189 -14.48 11.30 7.64
C ILE A 189 -13.71 10.22 6.89
N ALA A 190 -12.38 10.34 6.83
CA ALA A 190 -11.50 9.31 6.28
C ALA A 190 -10.94 8.40 7.37
N THR A 191 -10.41 7.26 6.95
CA THR A 191 -9.61 6.40 7.82
C THR A 191 -8.21 7.00 8.04
N TYR A 192 -7.43 6.44 8.95
CA TYR A 192 -6.10 6.91 9.32
C TYR A 192 -5.23 5.72 9.76
N ARG A 193 -3.90 5.90 9.88
CA ARG A 193 -3.00 4.91 10.47
C ARG A 193 -3.19 4.90 11.98
N ALA A 194 -3.51 3.75 12.53
CA ALA A 194 -3.67 3.56 13.97
C ALA A 194 -2.40 3.90 14.75
N GLU A 195 -2.58 4.50 15.90
CA GLU A 195 -1.56 4.57 16.94
C GLU A 195 -1.24 3.16 17.44
N THR A 196 0.06 2.84 17.61
CA THR A 196 0.48 1.53 18.13
C THR A 196 1.41 1.65 19.32
N ARG A 197 1.33 0.68 20.23
CA ARG A 197 2.37 0.36 21.21
C ARG A 197 2.83 -1.06 20.96
N GLN A 198 4.11 -1.30 21.11
CA GLN A 198 4.72 -2.60 20.78
C GLN A 198 5.71 -2.99 21.86
N HIS A 199 5.74 -4.26 22.20
CA HIS A 199 6.71 -4.87 23.09
C HIS A 199 7.48 -5.94 22.32
N ILE A 200 8.80 -5.81 22.27
CA ILE A 200 9.67 -6.71 21.52
C ILE A 200 10.72 -7.30 22.46
N ARG A 201 10.86 -8.62 22.41
CA ARG A 201 11.93 -9.36 23.07
C ARG A 201 12.69 -10.15 22.01
N LEU A 202 14.00 -9.96 21.95
CA LEU A 202 14.92 -10.71 21.11
C LEU A 202 15.95 -11.42 21.97
N ALA A 203 16.25 -12.65 21.65
CA ALA A 203 17.34 -13.38 22.27
C ALA A 203 18.26 -13.97 21.20
N ALA A 204 19.56 -13.91 21.44
CA ALA A 204 20.57 -14.39 20.51
C ALA A 204 21.70 -15.15 21.21
N SER A 205 22.39 -15.96 20.44
CA SER A 205 23.71 -16.49 20.79
C SER A 205 24.77 -15.38 20.68
N ARG A 206 25.94 -15.62 21.23
CA ARG A 206 27.03 -14.60 21.21
C ARG A 206 27.56 -14.28 19.81
N ASP A 207 27.36 -15.18 18.85
CA ASP A 207 27.68 -14.97 17.43
C ASP A 207 26.53 -14.31 16.65
N GLY A 208 25.47 -13.84 17.33
CA GLY A 208 24.39 -13.04 16.76
C GLY A 208 23.22 -13.84 16.18
N ARG A 209 23.22 -15.17 16.23
CA ARG A 209 22.08 -15.97 15.73
C ARG A 209 20.90 -15.82 16.67
N LEU A 210 19.73 -15.47 16.13
CA LEU A 210 18.50 -15.37 16.90
C LEU A 210 18.09 -16.74 17.44
N ILE A 211 17.75 -16.77 18.71
CA ILE A 211 17.25 -17.94 19.45
C ILE A 211 15.75 -17.79 19.71
N SER A 212 15.31 -16.56 20.01
CA SER A 212 13.92 -16.21 20.29
C SER A 212 13.57 -14.84 19.76
N LEU A 213 12.34 -14.72 19.24
CA LEU A 213 11.71 -13.48 18.86
C LEU A 213 10.29 -13.45 19.43
N SER A 214 9.97 -12.44 20.23
CA SER A 214 8.61 -12.15 20.66
C SER A 214 8.24 -10.72 20.22
N HIS A 215 7.07 -10.55 19.61
CA HIS A 215 6.55 -9.25 19.20
C HIS A 215 5.08 -9.16 19.54
N GLU A 216 4.73 -8.37 20.53
CA GLU A 216 3.36 -8.09 20.94
C GLU A 216 3.02 -6.65 20.58
N GLY A 217 1.84 -6.44 19.97
CA GLY A 217 1.34 -5.13 19.54
C GLY A 217 0.00 -4.79 20.16
N TRP A 218 -0.25 -3.50 20.35
CA TRP A 218 -1.53 -2.91 20.71
C TRP A 218 -1.87 -1.84 19.68
N GLU A 219 -3.09 -1.90 19.13
CA GLU A 219 -3.57 -0.99 18.09
C GLU A 219 -4.85 -0.31 18.52
N VAL A 220 -4.89 1.04 18.44
CA VAL A 220 -6.10 1.79 18.75
C VAL A 220 -7.10 1.68 17.61
N THR A 221 -8.36 1.36 17.94
CA THR A 221 -9.49 1.38 17.01
C THR A 221 -10.68 2.15 17.59
N SER A 222 -11.75 2.32 16.81
CA SER A 222 -12.99 2.90 17.31
C SER A 222 -13.79 1.88 18.14
N ARG A 223 -14.66 2.34 19.04
CA ARG A 223 -15.52 1.42 19.84
C ARG A 223 -16.40 0.52 19.00
N PRO A 224 -17.07 0.99 17.93
CA PRO A 224 -17.95 0.14 17.13
C PRO A 224 -17.21 -0.73 16.11
N SER A 225 -15.88 -0.69 16.03
CA SER A 225 -15.10 -1.41 15.02
C SER A 225 -14.02 -2.28 15.65
N GLY A 226 -13.83 -3.48 15.11
CA GLY A 226 -12.71 -4.36 15.42
C GLY A 226 -11.55 -4.24 14.44
N TYR A 227 -11.47 -3.14 13.65
CA TYR A 227 -10.39 -2.98 12.67
C TYR A 227 -9.01 -2.94 13.33
N ASN A 228 -8.11 -3.73 12.79
CA ASN A 228 -6.69 -3.75 13.12
C ASN A 228 -5.88 -4.14 11.87
N VAL A 229 -4.58 -3.96 11.91
CA VAL A 229 -3.68 -4.31 10.80
C VAL A 229 -2.84 -5.56 11.07
N ALA A 230 -2.65 -5.95 12.34
CA ALA A 230 -1.96 -7.15 12.77
C ALA A 230 -0.56 -7.34 12.12
N GLY A 231 0.32 -6.35 12.27
CA GLY A 231 1.62 -6.29 11.58
C GLY A 231 2.67 -7.33 11.98
N VAL A 232 2.38 -8.14 12.98
CA VAL A 232 3.26 -9.22 13.45
C VAL A 232 3.48 -10.34 12.42
N GLU A 233 2.61 -10.46 11.40
CA GLU A 233 2.81 -11.45 10.32
C GLU A 233 4.12 -11.22 9.55
N SER A 234 4.42 -9.97 9.18
CA SER A 234 5.64 -9.64 8.44
C SER A 234 6.87 -9.74 9.32
N THR A 235 6.79 -9.25 10.56
CA THR A 235 7.94 -9.29 11.49
C THR A 235 8.35 -10.70 11.88
N ALA A 236 7.38 -11.61 12.08
CA ALA A 236 7.65 -13.03 12.39
C ALA A 236 8.40 -13.76 11.28
N ARG A 237 8.30 -13.31 10.03
CA ARG A 237 8.91 -13.96 8.85
C ARG A 237 10.24 -13.34 8.42
N MET A 238 10.66 -12.26 9.06
CA MET A 238 11.77 -11.46 8.53
C MET A 238 13.14 -12.12 8.69
N TYR A 239 13.40 -12.78 9.80
CA TYR A 239 14.68 -13.35 10.14
C TYR A 239 14.58 -14.81 10.57
N ALA A 240 15.64 -15.59 10.31
CA ALA A 240 15.73 -16.95 10.80
C ALA A 240 15.64 -16.95 12.33
N CYS A 241 14.62 -17.60 12.88
CA CYS A 241 14.45 -17.77 14.31
C CYS A 241 13.71 -19.08 14.60
N PRO A 242 14.23 -19.94 15.50
CA PRO A 242 13.59 -21.21 15.83
C PRO A 242 12.39 -21.05 16.77
N ASN A 243 12.34 -19.99 17.58
CA ASN A 243 11.28 -19.77 18.55
C ASN A 243 10.68 -18.38 18.38
N ILE A 244 9.41 -18.32 17.96
CA ILE A 244 8.69 -17.11 17.61
C ILE A 244 7.37 -17.08 18.37
N SER A 245 7.04 -15.94 19.00
CA SER A 245 5.76 -15.68 19.62
C SER A 245 5.27 -14.30 19.22
N THR A 246 4.08 -14.21 18.66
CA THR A 246 3.48 -12.94 18.28
C THR A 246 2.06 -12.83 18.78
N ALA A 247 1.60 -11.60 19.07
CA ALA A 247 0.25 -11.29 19.49
C ALA A 247 -0.13 -9.85 19.11
N VAL A 248 -1.42 -9.64 18.84
CA VAL A 248 -1.99 -8.31 18.64
C VAL A 248 -3.19 -8.13 19.56
N ASN A 249 -3.27 -6.97 20.20
CA ASN A 249 -4.37 -6.54 21.05
C ASN A 249 -5.03 -5.29 20.46
N ILE A 250 -6.34 -5.21 20.52
CA ILE A 250 -7.14 -4.09 20.05
C ILE A 250 -7.53 -3.21 21.24
N VAL A 251 -7.38 -1.91 21.09
CA VAL A 251 -7.72 -0.91 22.09
C VAL A 251 -8.87 -0.06 21.57
N HIS A 252 -10.09 -0.26 22.12
CA HIS A 252 -11.28 0.45 21.73
C HIS A 252 -11.34 1.83 22.38
N ALA A 253 -11.41 2.87 21.55
CA ALA A 253 -11.40 4.26 21.99
C ALA A 253 -12.46 5.10 21.25
N ASP A 254 -12.78 6.27 21.80
CA ASP A 254 -13.75 7.22 21.23
C ASP A 254 -13.10 8.02 20.07
N ARG A 255 -12.82 7.32 18.98
CA ARG A 255 -12.19 7.82 17.76
C ARG A 255 -12.93 7.33 16.52
N ASN A 256 -12.74 8.00 15.37
CA ASN A 256 -13.12 7.44 14.08
C ASN A 256 -12.33 6.15 13.81
N THR A 257 -12.82 5.31 12.92
CA THR A 257 -12.17 4.03 12.64
C THR A 257 -10.89 4.23 11.85
N PRO A 258 -9.77 3.64 12.29
CA PRO A 258 -8.56 3.56 11.48
C PRO A 258 -8.78 2.71 10.23
N GLY A 259 -7.82 2.75 9.31
CA GLY A 259 -7.89 1.97 8.09
C GLY A 259 -6.55 1.90 7.40
N PHE A 260 -6.57 1.33 6.20
CA PHE A 260 -5.36 1.15 5.43
C PHE A 260 -4.69 2.50 5.09
N MET A 261 -3.39 2.60 5.36
CA MET A 261 -2.56 3.69 4.94
C MET A 261 -1.19 3.13 4.53
N ARG A 262 -0.79 3.29 3.29
CA ARG A 262 0.44 2.83 2.62
C ARG A 262 1.36 1.96 3.50
N ALA A 263 1.45 0.64 3.23
CA ALA A 263 2.03 -0.40 4.09
C ALA A 263 1.44 -0.38 5.52
N PRO A 264 0.14 -0.73 5.66
CA PRO A 264 -0.57 -0.53 6.93
C PRO A 264 0.09 -1.22 8.12
N PRO A 265 0.39 -2.54 8.07
CA PRO A 265 1.02 -3.20 9.19
C PRO A 265 2.54 -3.02 9.20
N GLU A 266 3.20 -3.01 8.04
CA GLU A 266 4.66 -3.06 7.97
C GLU A 266 5.29 -1.76 8.47
N THR A 267 4.69 -0.60 8.17
CA THR A 267 5.29 0.70 8.57
C THR A 267 5.48 0.83 10.07
N PRO A 268 4.47 0.59 10.94
CA PRO A 268 4.66 0.67 12.39
C PRO A 268 5.45 -0.51 12.97
N TYR A 269 5.17 -1.75 12.52
CA TYR A 269 5.75 -2.93 13.15
C TYR A 269 7.21 -3.17 12.76
N MET A 270 7.60 -2.87 11.52
CA MET A 270 9.01 -2.91 11.12
C MET A 270 9.82 -1.79 11.76
N PHE A 271 9.21 -0.67 12.18
CA PHE A 271 9.89 0.31 13.02
C PHE A 271 10.38 -0.34 14.32
N GLY A 272 9.50 -1.06 15.02
CA GLY A 272 9.87 -1.76 16.24
C GLY A 272 10.93 -2.83 16.01
N LEU A 273 10.69 -3.76 15.09
CA LEU A 273 11.62 -4.86 14.81
C LEU A 273 13.00 -4.38 14.37
N GLU A 274 13.07 -3.45 13.41
CA GLU A 274 14.33 -3.00 12.84
C GLU A 274 15.13 -2.10 13.79
N SER A 275 14.45 -1.39 14.69
CA SER A 275 15.09 -0.70 15.81
C SER A 275 15.62 -1.69 16.85
N ALA A 276 14.85 -2.72 17.21
CA ALA A 276 15.28 -3.76 18.14
C ALA A 276 16.48 -4.56 17.61
N MET A 277 16.49 -4.87 16.31
CA MET A 277 17.64 -5.54 15.66
C MET A 277 18.91 -4.68 15.70
N ASP A 278 18.79 -3.37 15.52
CA ASP A 278 19.93 -2.46 15.64
C ASP A 278 20.43 -2.36 17.10
N GLU A 279 19.52 -2.30 18.07
CA GLU A 279 19.86 -2.29 19.50
C GLU A 279 20.56 -3.58 19.93
N LEU A 280 20.07 -4.74 19.48
CA LEU A 280 20.71 -6.03 19.71
C LEU A 280 22.10 -6.09 19.08
N ALA A 281 22.29 -5.53 17.87
CA ALA A 281 23.59 -5.45 17.21
C ALA A 281 24.62 -4.66 18.07
N TYR A 282 24.21 -3.55 18.63
CA TYR A 282 25.07 -2.78 19.55
C TYR A 282 25.41 -3.57 20.83
N GLN A 283 24.46 -4.27 21.42
CA GLN A 283 24.69 -5.11 22.60
C GLN A 283 25.69 -6.23 22.30
N LEU A 284 25.62 -6.81 21.11
CA LEU A 284 26.55 -7.83 20.62
C LEU A 284 27.89 -7.26 20.12
N LYS A 285 28.02 -5.94 19.99
CA LYS A 285 29.15 -5.25 19.34
C LYS A 285 29.37 -5.72 17.90
N MET A 286 28.29 -6.01 17.21
CA MET A 286 28.24 -6.47 15.83
C MET A 286 27.78 -5.34 14.90
N ASP A 287 28.26 -5.36 13.65
CA ASP A 287 27.70 -4.44 12.64
C ASP A 287 26.22 -4.75 12.40
N PRO A 288 25.34 -3.74 12.33
CA PRO A 288 23.90 -3.97 12.14
C PRO A 288 23.54 -4.69 10.83
N ILE A 289 24.32 -4.52 9.75
CA ILE A 289 24.12 -5.28 8.51
C ILE A 289 24.53 -6.72 8.70
N GLU A 290 25.65 -6.97 9.38
CA GLU A 290 26.12 -8.33 9.66
C GLU A 290 25.18 -9.11 10.58
N LEU A 291 24.55 -8.46 11.59
CA LEU A 291 23.51 -9.12 12.38
C LEU A 291 22.34 -9.59 11.51
N ARG A 292 21.93 -8.78 10.53
CA ARG A 292 20.89 -9.17 9.57
C ARG A 292 21.34 -10.30 8.66
N ARG A 293 22.61 -10.28 8.24
CA ARG A 293 23.20 -11.29 7.37
C ARG A 293 23.26 -12.67 8.03
N VAL A 294 23.70 -12.78 9.29
CA VAL A 294 23.77 -14.05 10.00
C VAL A 294 22.40 -14.64 10.31
N ASN A 295 21.35 -13.83 10.24
CA ASN A 295 19.96 -14.22 10.43
C ASN A 295 19.14 -14.21 9.14
N ASP A 296 19.76 -14.02 7.98
CA ASP A 296 19.04 -14.14 6.70
C ASP A 296 18.64 -15.59 6.43
N THR A 297 17.58 -15.78 5.67
CA THR A 297 17.01 -17.10 5.37
C THR A 297 16.30 -17.12 4.03
N GLN A 298 16.43 -18.21 3.29
CA GLN A 298 15.67 -18.45 2.06
C GLN A 298 14.35 -19.21 2.32
N THR A 299 14.09 -19.52 3.60
CA THR A 299 12.90 -20.26 4.03
C THR A 299 12.11 -19.41 5.02
N ASP A 300 10.79 -19.32 4.84
CA ASP A 300 9.88 -18.70 5.81
C ASP A 300 10.03 -19.39 7.17
N PRO A 301 10.50 -18.69 8.20
CA PRO A 301 10.80 -19.32 9.48
C PRO A 301 9.56 -19.84 10.21
N VAL A 302 8.36 -19.29 9.91
CA VAL A 302 7.09 -19.72 10.51
C VAL A 302 6.56 -20.97 9.81
N LYS A 303 6.46 -20.92 8.47
CA LYS A 303 5.83 -21.97 7.67
C LYS A 303 6.78 -23.11 7.28
N GLY A 304 8.09 -22.88 7.24
CA GLY A 304 9.07 -23.85 6.76
C GLY A 304 9.06 -24.08 5.25
N ILE A 305 8.40 -23.21 4.46
CA ILE A 305 8.37 -23.25 3.01
C ILE A 305 9.31 -22.20 2.41
N PRO A 306 9.80 -22.36 1.16
CA PRO A 306 10.73 -21.40 0.59
C PRO A 306 10.06 -20.03 0.35
N PHE A 307 10.86 -18.96 0.38
CA PHE A 307 10.47 -17.70 -0.27
C PHE A 307 10.51 -17.89 -1.79
N SER A 308 9.55 -17.29 -2.51
CA SER A 308 9.54 -17.32 -3.98
C SER A 308 10.76 -16.64 -4.58
N SER A 309 11.22 -15.58 -3.94
CA SER A 309 12.49 -14.89 -4.15
C SER A 309 12.87 -14.15 -2.88
N ARG A 310 14.17 -13.98 -2.63
CA ARG A 310 14.67 -13.19 -1.50
C ARG A 310 16.09 -12.69 -1.76
N SER A 311 16.18 -11.51 -2.32
CA SER A 311 17.46 -10.84 -2.64
C SER A 311 17.81 -9.76 -1.59
N LEU A 312 17.39 -9.95 -0.32
CA LEU A 312 17.56 -8.96 0.75
C LEU A 312 19.03 -8.59 0.96
N MET A 313 19.92 -9.57 1.05
CA MET A 313 21.34 -9.30 1.29
C MET A 313 21.99 -8.61 0.09
N GLN A 314 21.56 -8.90 -1.14
CA GLN A 314 22.01 -8.16 -2.32
C GLN A 314 21.57 -6.68 -2.27
N CYS A 315 20.36 -6.40 -1.73
CA CYS A 315 19.91 -5.02 -1.50
C CYS A 315 20.84 -4.31 -0.49
N PHE A 316 21.16 -4.95 0.63
CA PHE A 316 22.09 -4.40 1.60
C PHE A 316 23.49 -4.19 1.01
N ASP A 317 24.03 -5.15 0.27
CA ASP A 317 25.38 -5.07 -0.30
C ASP A 317 25.50 -3.92 -1.30
N GLN A 318 24.56 -3.79 -2.23
CA GLN A 318 24.55 -2.71 -3.21
C GLN A 318 24.33 -1.33 -2.56
N ALA A 319 23.36 -1.24 -1.64
CA ALA A 319 23.11 -0.02 -0.91
C ALA A 319 24.31 0.39 -0.03
N ALA A 320 24.95 -0.55 0.67
CA ALA A 320 26.09 -0.30 1.53
C ALA A 320 27.33 0.17 0.73
N ALA A 321 27.57 -0.43 -0.42
CA ALA A 321 28.67 -0.01 -1.32
C ALA A 321 28.44 1.41 -1.82
N GLN A 322 27.27 1.73 -2.35
CA GLN A 322 26.90 3.04 -2.86
C GLN A 322 26.89 4.11 -1.76
N PHE A 323 26.37 3.75 -0.59
CA PHE A 323 26.33 4.63 0.59
C PHE A 323 27.70 4.87 1.21
N GLY A 324 28.65 3.93 1.05
CA GLY A 324 29.94 3.97 1.74
C GLY A 324 29.84 3.63 3.23
N TRP A 325 29.05 2.58 3.55
CA TRP A 325 28.78 2.12 4.90
C TRP A 325 30.04 1.81 5.72
N ALA A 326 31.13 1.37 5.07
CA ALA A 326 32.40 1.09 5.73
C ALA A 326 33.01 2.29 6.49
N ARG A 327 32.56 3.51 6.23
CA ARG A 327 32.97 4.73 6.95
C ARG A 327 32.26 4.90 8.29
N ARG A 328 31.27 4.06 8.58
CA ARG A 328 30.50 4.14 9.83
C ARG A 328 31.36 3.86 11.03
N ALA A 329 31.39 4.78 12.00
CA ALA A 329 31.93 4.50 13.32
C ALA A 329 30.90 3.69 14.13
N ALA A 330 31.33 2.57 14.70
CA ALA A 330 30.47 1.71 15.53
C ALA A 330 30.06 2.42 16.82
N GLU A 331 30.96 3.22 17.43
CA GLU A 331 30.68 3.97 18.65
C GLU A 331 29.84 5.22 18.34
N PRO A 332 28.68 5.39 18.99
CA PRO A 332 27.84 6.57 18.80
C PRO A 332 28.55 7.89 19.14
N GLY A 333 28.22 8.95 18.38
CA GLY A 333 28.75 10.30 18.61
C GLY A 333 30.18 10.54 18.12
N ARG A 334 30.81 9.56 17.48
CA ARG A 334 32.21 9.65 17.00
C ARG A 334 32.35 10.41 15.69
N MET A 335 31.35 10.34 14.80
CA MET A 335 31.41 11.02 13.52
C MET A 335 30.91 12.46 13.66
N ARG A 336 31.70 13.43 13.17
CA ARG A 336 31.39 14.86 13.27
C ARG A 336 31.74 15.62 11.99
N ASP A 337 30.95 16.66 11.72
CA ASP A 337 31.21 17.66 10.69
C ASP A 337 30.91 19.04 11.31
N GLY A 338 31.94 19.70 11.84
CA GLY A 338 31.80 20.91 12.62
C GLY A 338 30.92 20.72 13.86
N ASP A 339 29.86 21.51 13.96
CA ASP A 339 28.87 21.42 15.07
C ASP A 339 27.86 20.29 14.90
N TRP A 340 27.90 19.55 13.80
CA TRP A 340 26.98 18.46 13.51
C TRP A 340 27.55 17.10 13.92
N LEU A 341 26.77 16.36 14.68
CA LEU A 341 26.97 14.94 14.92
C LEU A 341 26.43 14.19 13.71
N VAL A 342 27.24 13.32 13.12
CA VAL A 342 26.86 12.52 11.94
C VAL A 342 26.54 11.10 12.39
N GLY A 343 25.47 10.52 11.87
CA GLY A 343 25.08 9.14 12.18
C GLY A 343 24.60 8.39 10.96
N PHE A 344 24.98 7.11 10.87
CA PHE A 344 24.55 6.18 9.84
C PHE A 344 23.63 5.11 10.43
N GLY A 345 22.48 4.91 9.82
CA GLY A 345 21.51 3.88 10.20
C GLY A 345 21.05 3.06 9.01
N CYS A 346 20.66 1.83 9.26
CA CYS A 346 20.09 0.96 8.26
C CYS A 346 18.83 0.22 8.77
N ALA A 347 18.00 -0.24 7.84
CA ALA A 347 16.85 -1.09 8.14
C ALA A 347 16.43 -1.90 6.90
N THR A 348 15.77 -3.02 7.15
CA THR A 348 15.12 -3.85 6.14
C THR A 348 13.78 -3.26 5.73
N ALA A 349 13.48 -3.31 4.44
CA ALA A 349 12.15 -3.11 3.88
C ALA A 349 11.58 -4.45 3.39
N CYS A 350 10.29 -4.66 3.59
CA CYS A 350 9.57 -5.80 3.05
C CYS A 350 8.11 -5.46 2.77
N TYR A 351 7.52 -6.16 1.81
CA TYR A 351 6.08 -6.11 1.60
C TYR A 351 5.59 -7.40 0.90
N PRO A 352 4.43 -7.98 1.30
CA PRO A 352 3.93 -9.18 0.66
C PRO A 352 3.57 -8.92 -0.81
N SER A 353 3.94 -9.85 -1.69
CA SER A 353 3.63 -9.78 -3.12
C SER A 353 2.21 -10.27 -3.36
N ASN A 354 1.28 -9.34 -3.43
CA ASN A 354 -0.13 -9.62 -3.56
C ASN A 354 -0.58 -9.62 -5.03
N ILE A 355 -1.59 -10.45 -5.35
CA ILE A 355 -2.27 -10.47 -6.65
C ILE A 355 -3.77 -10.67 -6.44
N GLY A 356 -4.59 -9.95 -7.21
CA GLY A 356 -6.05 -10.04 -7.16
C GLY A 356 -6.66 -10.55 -8.46
N PRO A 357 -7.96 -10.90 -8.44
CA PRO A 357 -8.70 -11.18 -9.65
C PRO A 357 -8.79 -9.91 -10.50
N ALA A 358 -8.83 -10.11 -11.83
CA ALA A 358 -8.90 -9.02 -12.79
C ALA A 358 -9.54 -9.49 -14.10
N ALA A 359 -10.23 -8.58 -14.80
CA ALA A 359 -10.67 -8.75 -16.15
C ALA A 359 -10.22 -7.58 -17.02
N ALA A 360 -9.95 -7.83 -18.29
CA ALA A 360 -9.59 -6.82 -19.27
C ALA A 360 -10.18 -7.15 -20.64
N ARG A 361 -10.47 -6.10 -21.40
CA ARG A 361 -10.82 -6.18 -22.80
C ARG A 361 -9.76 -5.47 -23.62
N VAL A 362 -9.27 -6.12 -24.66
CA VAL A 362 -8.31 -5.54 -25.59
C VAL A 362 -8.88 -5.69 -26.99
N SER A 363 -8.78 -4.64 -27.80
CA SER A 363 -9.14 -4.69 -29.22
C SER A 363 -8.05 -4.04 -30.05
N MET A 364 -7.92 -4.48 -31.31
CA MET A 364 -6.91 -4.03 -32.24
C MET A 364 -7.50 -3.89 -33.64
N THR A 365 -7.11 -2.84 -34.36
CA THR A 365 -7.56 -2.52 -35.71
C THR A 365 -6.43 -2.67 -36.73
N PRO A 366 -6.73 -2.84 -38.06
CA PRO A 366 -5.73 -3.09 -39.08
C PRO A 366 -4.66 -2.01 -39.22
N ASP A 367 -4.93 -0.78 -38.81
CA ASP A 367 -3.98 0.34 -38.77
C ASP A 367 -3.00 0.26 -37.61
N GLY A 368 -3.01 -0.85 -36.83
CA GLY A 368 -2.09 -1.07 -35.73
C GLY A 368 -2.44 -0.31 -34.44
N LYS A 369 -3.67 0.19 -34.29
CA LYS A 369 -4.13 0.82 -33.05
C LYS A 369 -4.77 -0.21 -32.13
N ALA A 370 -4.44 -0.13 -30.85
CA ALA A 370 -5.03 -0.99 -29.84
C ALA A 370 -5.76 -0.16 -28.77
N ILE A 371 -6.85 -0.71 -28.24
CA ILE A 371 -7.61 -0.13 -27.13
C ILE A 371 -7.66 -1.17 -26.02
N VAL A 372 -7.26 -0.77 -24.82
CA VAL A 372 -7.32 -1.59 -23.61
C VAL A 372 -8.34 -0.97 -22.64
N GLY A 373 -9.30 -1.77 -22.19
CA GLY A 373 -10.33 -1.36 -21.22
C GLY A 373 -10.30 -2.23 -19.97
N LEU A 374 -10.19 -1.63 -18.80
CA LEU A 374 -10.36 -2.27 -17.49
C LEU A 374 -10.73 -1.19 -16.45
N ALA A 375 -11.50 -1.55 -15.42
CA ALA A 375 -11.91 -0.63 -14.36
C ALA A 375 -10.77 -0.36 -13.35
N GLY A 376 -9.55 -0.13 -13.86
CA GLY A 376 -8.37 0.17 -13.06
C GLY A 376 -8.40 1.59 -12.48
N HIS A 377 -7.43 1.88 -11.63
CA HIS A 377 -7.40 3.12 -10.85
C HIS A 377 -6.03 3.79 -10.97
N GLU A 378 -6.01 5.06 -11.40
CA GLU A 378 -4.80 5.89 -11.43
C GLU A 378 -4.76 6.76 -10.17
N ILE A 379 -3.93 6.38 -9.23
CA ILE A 379 -3.76 7.06 -7.93
C ILE A 379 -2.43 7.81 -7.80
N GLY A 380 -1.77 8.05 -8.94
CA GLY A 380 -0.43 8.63 -9.04
C GLY A 380 0.69 7.59 -9.26
N THR A 381 0.31 6.34 -9.55
CA THR A 381 1.26 5.23 -9.75
C THR A 381 1.72 5.06 -11.20
N GLY A 382 1.10 5.75 -12.16
CA GLY A 382 1.34 5.59 -13.59
C GLY A 382 0.70 4.34 -14.17
N ALA A 383 -0.47 3.94 -13.65
CA ALA A 383 -1.18 2.72 -14.05
C ALA A 383 -1.55 2.73 -15.53
N TYR A 384 -2.00 3.86 -16.10
CA TYR A 384 -2.26 3.98 -17.54
C TYR A 384 -1.03 3.62 -18.38
N THR A 385 0.13 4.18 -18.04
CA THR A 385 1.38 3.92 -18.76
C THR A 385 1.84 2.46 -18.58
N THR A 386 1.73 1.90 -17.39
CA THR A 386 2.08 0.49 -17.13
C THR A 386 1.24 -0.47 -17.96
N VAL A 387 -0.07 -0.22 -18.06
CA VAL A 387 -0.99 -1.01 -18.91
C VAL A 387 -0.65 -0.83 -20.39
N ALA A 388 -0.42 0.40 -20.85
CA ALA A 388 -0.04 0.69 -22.24
C ALA A 388 1.27 0.00 -22.64
N ILE A 389 2.31 0.07 -21.81
CA ILE A 389 3.60 -0.62 -22.04
C ILE A 389 3.39 -2.14 -22.13
N THR A 390 2.56 -2.70 -21.26
CA THR A 390 2.28 -4.15 -21.24
C THR A 390 1.61 -4.59 -22.55
N ALA A 391 0.57 -3.87 -22.98
CA ALA A 391 -0.14 -4.18 -24.22
C ALA A 391 0.75 -3.95 -25.45
N ALA A 392 1.50 -2.83 -25.50
CA ALA A 392 2.40 -2.51 -26.60
C ALA A 392 3.45 -3.63 -26.82
N ARG A 393 4.11 -4.06 -25.73
CA ARG A 393 5.09 -5.16 -25.79
C ARG A 393 4.46 -6.48 -26.25
N ALA A 394 3.28 -6.82 -25.74
CA ALA A 394 2.62 -8.08 -26.07
C ALA A 394 2.08 -8.12 -27.52
N LEU A 395 1.73 -6.95 -28.09
CA LEU A 395 1.17 -6.82 -29.43
C LEU A 395 2.18 -6.35 -30.48
N GLY A 396 3.44 -6.13 -30.08
CA GLY A 396 4.48 -5.63 -30.99
C GLY A 396 4.21 -4.22 -31.54
N LEU A 397 3.63 -3.36 -30.70
CA LEU A 397 3.26 -1.98 -31.02
C LEU A 397 4.14 -0.98 -30.29
N THR A 398 4.06 0.30 -30.66
CA THR A 398 4.57 1.40 -29.82
C THR A 398 3.55 1.76 -28.73
N VAL A 399 3.99 2.43 -27.68
CA VAL A 399 3.10 2.85 -26.58
C VAL A 399 2.07 3.87 -27.07
N GLU A 400 2.44 4.69 -28.03
CA GLU A 400 1.61 5.72 -28.66
C GLU A 400 0.45 5.13 -29.48
N ASP A 401 0.56 3.86 -29.89
CA ASP A 401 -0.48 3.13 -30.60
C ASP A 401 -1.51 2.49 -29.67
N VAL A 402 -1.30 2.57 -28.36
CA VAL A 402 -2.17 1.95 -27.36
C VAL A 402 -2.96 3.02 -26.60
N THR A 403 -4.28 2.98 -26.73
CA THR A 403 -5.19 3.80 -25.91
C THR A 403 -5.71 2.98 -24.75
N VAL A 404 -5.61 3.52 -23.52
CA VAL A 404 -6.09 2.85 -22.31
C VAL A 404 -7.28 3.59 -21.73
N HIS A 405 -8.35 2.86 -21.46
CA HIS A 405 -9.53 3.33 -20.75
C HIS A 405 -9.59 2.71 -19.36
N MET A 406 -9.61 3.55 -18.32
CA MET A 406 -9.67 3.15 -16.91
C MET A 406 -10.58 4.09 -16.12
N GLY A 407 -10.85 3.72 -14.87
CA GLY A 407 -11.55 4.59 -13.92
C GLY A 407 -13.05 4.72 -14.18
N ASP A 408 -13.68 3.67 -14.70
CA ASP A 408 -15.11 3.63 -15.00
C ASP A 408 -15.66 2.23 -14.68
N SER A 409 -16.75 2.16 -13.92
CA SER A 409 -17.37 0.90 -13.52
C SER A 409 -18.09 0.15 -14.65
N ASP A 410 -18.22 0.75 -15.84
CA ASP A 410 -18.74 0.06 -17.03
C ASP A 410 -17.66 -0.76 -17.76
N LEU A 411 -16.40 -0.64 -17.34
CA LEU A 411 -15.28 -1.41 -17.83
C LEU A 411 -15.13 -2.74 -17.06
N PRO A 412 -14.43 -3.76 -17.63
CA PRO A 412 -14.17 -5.01 -16.95
C PRO A 412 -13.56 -4.84 -15.57
N PRO A 413 -14.01 -5.58 -14.54
CA PRO A 413 -13.62 -5.37 -13.17
C PRO A 413 -12.16 -5.74 -12.90
N ILE A 414 -11.53 -5.00 -11.98
CA ILE A 414 -10.24 -5.31 -11.39
C ILE A 414 -10.28 -5.03 -9.89
N MET A 415 -9.44 -5.73 -9.15
CA MET A 415 -9.28 -5.56 -7.71
C MET A 415 -8.91 -4.12 -7.32
N ILE A 416 -9.21 -3.74 -6.09
CA ILE A 416 -8.85 -2.44 -5.49
C ILE A 416 -7.37 -2.09 -5.73
N ALA A 417 -7.09 -0.82 -6.05
CA ALA A 417 -5.72 -0.30 -6.05
C ALA A 417 -5.23 -0.06 -4.62
N GLY A 418 -4.80 -1.14 -3.96
CA GLY A 418 -4.31 -1.19 -2.58
C GLY A 418 -3.62 -2.52 -2.31
N GLY A 419 -2.79 -2.62 -1.26
CA GLY A 419 -2.03 -3.81 -0.97
C GLY A 419 -1.02 -4.16 -2.08
N SER A 420 -0.55 -3.20 -2.84
CA SER A 420 0.43 -3.34 -3.93
C SER A 420 0.11 -4.46 -4.93
N ASN A 421 -1.19 -4.75 -5.18
CA ASN A 421 -1.59 -5.83 -6.10
C ASN A 421 -1.84 -5.38 -7.54
N ASN A 422 -2.15 -4.08 -7.75
CA ASN A 422 -2.77 -3.61 -9.00
C ASN A 422 -1.86 -3.83 -10.22
N ALA A 423 -0.57 -3.51 -10.15
CA ALA A 423 0.36 -3.73 -11.27
C ALA A 423 0.46 -5.22 -11.63
N ALA A 424 0.63 -6.11 -10.64
CA ALA A 424 0.69 -7.55 -10.87
C ALA A 424 -0.58 -8.11 -11.52
N SER A 425 -1.75 -7.64 -11.05
CA SER A 425 -3.07 -8.10 -11.55
C SER A 425 -3.38 -7.56 -12.94
N ALA A 426 -3.19 -6.24 -13.16
CA ALA A 426 -3.50 -5.58 -14.43
C ALA A 426 -2.58 -6.04 -15.57
N THR A 427 -1.28 -6.09 -15.34
CA THR A 427 -0.33 -6.51 -16.38
C THR A 427 -0.57 -7.96 -16.81
N HIS A 428 -0.84 -8.84 -15.86
CA HIS A 428 -1.11 -10.24 -16.17
C HIS A 428 -2.39 -10.41 -17.00
N VAL A 429 -3.51 -9.81 -16.62
CA VAL A 429 -4.77 -9.97 -17.37
C VAL A 429 -4.71 -9.30 -18.74
N VAL A 430 -4.01 -8.16 -18.86
CA VAL A 430 -3.82 -7.48 -20.15
C VAL A 430 -2.93 -8.31 -21.07
N ALA A 431 -1.83 -8.87 -20.58
CA ALA A 431 -1.00 -9.78 -21.34
C ALA A 431 -1.78 -11.01 -21.84
N LYS A 432 -2.62 -11.58 -20.98
CA LYS A 432 -3.50 -12.72 -21.32
C LYS A 432 -4.51 -12.37 -22.44
N ALA A 433 -5.10 -11.18 -22.40
CA ALA A 433 -6.00 -10.72 -23.45
C ALA A 433 -5.26 -10.46 -24.77
N CYS A 434 -4.06 -9.88 -24.70
CA CYS A 434 -3.19 -9.66 -25.87
C CYS A 434 -2.75 -10.98 -26.51
N GLU A 435 -2.43 -11.97 -25.68
CA GLU A 435 -2.09 -13.32 -26.15
C GLU A 435 -3.27 -13.97 -26.91
N ALA A 436 -4.50 -13.83 -26.41
CA ALA A 436 -5.68 -14.29 -27.11
C ALA A 436 -5.89 -13.58 -28.47
N ILE A 437 -5.51 -12.30 -28.58
CA ILE A 437 -5.50 -11.58 -29.87
C ILE A 437 -4.42 -12.16 -30.80
N ARG A 438 -3.19 -12.33 -30.29
CA ARG A 438 -2.08 -12.94 -31.04
C ARG A 438 -2.49 -14.31 -31.62
N SER A 439 -3.05 -15.18 -30.75
CA SER A 439 -3.47 -16.52 -31.18
C SER A 439 -4.53 -16.45 -32.29
N ARG A 440 -5.55 -15.61 -32.20
CA ARG A 440 -6.57 -15.44 -33.23
C ARG A 440 -5.99 -14.97 -34.58
N ILE A 441 -5.03 -14.04 -34.54
CA ILE A 441 -4.34 -13.53 -35.74
C ILE A 441 -3.48 -14.65 -36.33
N ALA A 442 -2.73 -15.38 -35.50
CA ALA A 442 -1.87 -16.49 -35.92
C ALA A 442 -2.68 -17.62 -36.53
N ASP A 443 -3.77 -18.06 -35.89
CA ASP A 443 -4.67 -19.09 -36.40
C ASP A 443 -5.24 -18.72 -37.76
N ALA A 444 -5.68 -17.48 -37.94
CA ALA A 444 -6.18 -17.00 -39.22
C ALA A 444 -5.09 -16.95 -40.31
N ALA A 445 -3.85 -16.64 -39.92
CA ALA A 445 -2.73 -16.60 -40.85
C ALA A 445 -2.27 -18.00 -41.32
N VAL A 446 -2.22 -18.99 -40.43
CA VAL A 446 -1.78 -20.36 -40.80
C VAL A 446 -2.85 -21.15 -41.53
N ASN A 447 -4.14 -20.84 -41.30
CA ASN A 447 -5.29 -21.47 -41.97
C ASN A 447 -5.75 -20.70 -43.22
N GLY A 448 -5.17 -19.55 -43.52
CA GLY A 448 -5.48 -18.75 -44.71
C GLY A 448 -5.10 -19.46 -46.00
N THR A 449 -5.80 -19.10 -47.09
CA THR A 449 -5.53 -19.67 -48.44
C THR A 449 -4.28 -19.07 -49.08
N ASP A 450 -3.86 -17.90 -48.61
CA ASP A 450 -2.75 -17.09 -49.09
C ASP A 450 -1.88 -16.59 -47.91
N GLY A 451 -0.65 -16.27 -48.19
CA GLY A 451 0.29 -15.75 -47.20
C GLY A 451 1.44 -16.69 -46.81
N PRO A 452 2.46 -16.16 -46.13
CA PRO A 452 3.71 -16.88 -45.89
C PRO A 452 3.63 -17.90 -44.73
N PHE A 453 2.51 -17.97 -43.99
CA PHE A 453 2.42 -18.75 -42.75
C PHE A 453 1.62 -20.05 -42.86
N ARG A 454 1.16 -20.38 -44.04
CA ARG A 454 0.36 -21.58 -44.23
C ARG A 454 1.06 -22.86 -43.77
N GLY A 455 0.42 -23.60 -42.85
CA GLY A 455 0.96 -24.85 -42.29
C GLY A 455 2.07 -24.70 -41.28
N ILE A 456 2.38 -23.45 -40.85
CA ILE A 456 3.28 -23.19 -39.72
C ILE A 456 2.50 -23.38 -38.44
N ASP A 457 3.18 -23.78 -37.36
CA ASP A 457 2.62 -23.82 -36.02
C ASP A 457 2.23 -22.37 -35.57
N PRO A 458 0.97 -22.09 -35.24
CA PRO A 458 0.55 -20.75 -34.81
C PRO A 458 1.31 -20.25 -33.59
N ASP A 459 1.81 -21.12 -32.71
CA ASP A 459 2.61 -20.76 -31.57
C ASP A 459 4.04 -20.30 -31.91
N ALA A 460 4.50 -20.62 -33.13
CA ALA A 460 5.75 -20.08 -33.65
C ALA A 460 5.63 -18.63 -34.20
N LEU A 461 4.40 -18.08 -34.28
CA LEU A 461 4.15 -16.75 -34.79
C LEU A 461 4.14 -15.71 -33.64
N ARG A 462 4.75 -14.56 -33.86
CA ARG A 462 4.79 -13.45 -32.91
C ARG A 462 4.45 -12.13 -33.57
N LEU A 463 3.86 -11.24 -32.80
CA LEU A 463 3.69 -9.83 -33.19
C LEU A 463 4.91 -9.03 -32.75
N ALA A 464 5.56 -8.35 -33.68
CA ALA A 464 6.69 -7.48 -33.41
C ALA A 464 6.80 -6.39 -34.48
N ASP A 465 7.16 -5.17 -34.08
CA ASP A 465 7.42 -4.03 -34.97
C ASP A 465 6.29 -3.77 -35.99
N GLY A 466 5.03 -3.89 -35.55
CA GLY A 466 3.85 -3.70 -36.38
C GLY A 466 3.69 -4.78 -37.47
N ARG A 467 4.20 -5.99 -37.26
CA ARG A 467 4.19 -7.12 -38.19
C ARG A 467 3.87 -8.43 -37.48
N LEU A 468 3.30 -9.37 -38.24
CA LEU A 468 3.27 -10.78 -37.86
C LEU A 468 4.53 -11.44 -38.41
N MET A 469 5.31 -12.08 -37.54
CA MET A 469 6.59 -12.70 -37.87
C MET A 469 6.57 -14.18 -37.50
N GLY A 470 7.19 -15.00 -38.34
CA GLY A 470 7.32 -16.43 -38.17
C GLY A 470 8.73 -16.96 -38.41
N PRO A 471 8.94 -18.29 -38.42
CA PRO A 471 10.21 -18.91 -38.75
C PRO A 471 10.69 -18.59 -40.18
N ALA A 472 12.01 -18.76 -40.42
CA ALA A 472 12.65 -18.54 -41.72
C ALA A 472 12.39 -17.14 -42.32
N ASP A 473 12.37 -16.11 -41.45
CA ASP A 473 12.14 -14.70 -41.82
C ASP A 473 10.80 -14.44 -42.52
N ALA A 474 9.83 -15.37 -42.40
CA ALA A 474 8.48 -15.14 -42.87
C ALA A 474 7.84 -13.96 -42.15
N VAL A 475 7.33 -12.99 -42.90
CA VAL A 475 6.77 -11.75 -42.36
C VAL A 475 5.56 -11.29 -43.16
N GLU A 476 4.56 -10.76 -42.46
CA GLU A 476 3.39 -10.12 -43.04
C GLU A 476 3.07 -8.83 -42.32
N SER A 477 2.46 -7.87 -43.02
CA SER A 477 2.02 -6.62 -42.35
C SER A 477 0.90 -6.93 -41.37
N LEU A 478 0.87 -6.19 -40.28
CA LEU A 478 -0.19 -6.30 -39.28
C LEU A 478 -1.56 -5.98 -39.88
N ASN A 479 -1.62 -5.02 -40.83
CA ASN A 479 -2.84 -4.69 -41.56
C ASN A 479 -3.41 -5.92 -42.28
N THR A 480 -2.60 -6.63 -43.06
CA THR A 480 -3.01 -7.87 -43.79
C THR A 480 -3.46 -8.93 -42.80
N ALA A 481 -2.67 -9.16 -41.75
CA ALA A 481 -2.94 -10.22 -40.76
C ALA A 481 -4.26 -9.98 -40.00
N ILE A 482 -4.54 -8.78 -39.58
CA ILE A 482 -5.79 -8.41 -38.88
C ILE A 482 -6.99 -8.40 -39.84
N THR A 483 -6.82 -7.89 -41.07
CA THR A 483 -7.90 -7.89 -42.07
C THR A 483 -8.43 -9.28 -42.37
N ARG A 484 -7.57 -10.31 -42.29
CA ARG A 484 -7.93 -11.72 -42.45
C ARG A 484 -8.86 -12.23 -41.34
N VAL A 485 -8.72 -11.72 -40.09
CA VAL A 485 -9.60 -12.03 -38.96
C VAL A 485 -10.94 -11.27 -39.06
N GLY A 486 -10.90 -10.05 -39.67
CA GLY A 486 -11.99 -9.08 -39.75
C GLY A 486 -11.42 -7.69 -39.64
N HIS A 487 -12.23 -6.66 -39.71
CA HIS A 487 -11.72 -5.25 -39.55
C HIS A 487 -11.40 -4.87 -38.11
N ARG A 488 -11.57 -5.77 -37.17
CA ARG A 488 -11.24 -5.61 -35.74
C ARG A 488 -11.10 -6.96 -35.10
N VAL A 489 -10.06 -7.16 -34.32
CA VAL A 489 -9.91 -8.31 -33.44
C VAL A 489 -10.07 -7.86 -32.00
N GLU A 490 -10.84 -8.59 -31.20
CA GLU A 490 -11.10 -8.26 -29.80
C GLU A 490 -10.99 -9.51 -28.94
N ALA A 491 -10.44 -9.36 -27.73
CA ALA A 491 -10.42 -10.41 -26.72
C ALA A 491 -10.83 -9.85 -25.35
N TYR A 492 -11.59 -10.64 -24.64
CA TYR A 492 -11.86 -10.48 -23.21
C TYR A 492 -11.13 -11.60 -22.47
N ALA A 493 -10.44 -11.24 -21.40
CA ALA A 493 -9.76 -12.22 -20.55
C ALA A 493 -10.03 -11.95 -19.07
N GLU A 494 -10.05 -13.03 -18.32
CA GLU A 494 -10.09 -13.01 -16.86
C GLU A 494 -8.86 -13.69 -16.27
N ASN A 495 -8.38 -13.17 -15.15
CA ASN A 495 -7.37 -13.79 -14.32
C ASN A 495 -7.93 -14.00 -12.92
N VAL A 496 -8.01 -15.25 -12.50
CA VAL A 496 -8.29 -15.64 -11.11
C VAL A 496 -7.03 -16.32 -10.56
N PRO A 497 -6.29 -15.68 -9.65
CA PRO A 497 -5.11 -16.28 -9.04
C PRO A 497 -5.42 -17.64 -8.41
N ALA A 498 -4.53 -18.62 -8.58
CA ALA A 498 -4.67 -19.93 -7.99
C ALA A 498 -4.79 -19.84 -6.46
N GLY A 499 -5.84 -20.46 -5.91
CA GLY A 499 -6.18 -20.38 -4.48
C GLY A 499 -7.31 -19.41 -4.15
N LEU A 500 -7.76 -18.59 -5.10
CA LEU A 500 -9.02 -17.85 -4.99
C LEU A 500 -10.19 -18.63 -5.60
N PRO A 501 -11.44 -18.36 -5.17
CA PRO A 501 -12.61 -19.02 -5.74
C PRO A 501 -12.79 -18.65 -7.23
N PRO A 502 -13.27 -19.56 -8.08
CA PRO A 502 -13.53 -19.27 -9.50
C PRO A 502 -14.47 -18.08 -9.73
N SER A 503 -15.35 -17.80 -8.78
CA SER A 503 -16.28 -16.66 -8.82
C SER A 503 -15.64 -15.31 -8.49
N ALA A 504 -14.33 -15.23 -8.17
CA ALA A 504 -13.70 -14.03 -7.64
C ALA A 504 -13.85 -12.79 -8.54
N VAL A 505 -13.83 -12.96 -9.88
CA VAL A 505 -14.10 -11.84 -10.80
C VAL A 505 -15.56 -11.41 -10.73
N ALA A 506 -16.51 -12.34 -10.75
CA ALA A 506 -17.93 -12.03 -10.65
C ALA A 506 -18.31 -11.45 -9.27
N ASP A 507 -17.62 -11.84 -8.21
CA ASP A 507 -17.85 -11.33 -6.86
C ASP A 507 -17.41 -9.87 -6.70
N MET A 508 -16.44 -9.40 -7.50
CA MET A 508 -16.08 -7.97 -7.53
C MET A 508 -17.25 -7.10 -7.99
N ALA A 509 -18.09 -7.59 -8.91
CA ALA A 509 -19.31 -6.90 -9.32
C ALA A 509 -20.30 -6.68 -8.17
N LYS A 510 -20.22 -7.50 -7.12
CA LYS A 510 -20.98 -7.38 -5.87
C LYS A 510 -20.25 -6.59 -4.78
N GLY A 511 -19.16 -5.92 -5.14
CA GLY A 511 -18.33 -5.16 -4.20
C GLY A 511 -17.47 -6.01 -3.26
N LYS A 512 -17.40 -7.33 -3.45
CA LYS A 512 -16.56 -8.20 -2.64
C LYS A 512 -15.12 -8.13 -3.12
N THR A 513 -14.19 -8.09 -2.18
CA THR A 513 -12.75 -8.14 -2.46
C THR A 513 -12.18 -9.48 -2.04
N SER A 514 -11.37 -10.08 -2.90
CA SER A 514 -10.55 -11.24 -2.57
C SER A 514 -9.17 -11.05 -3.17
N MET A 515 -8.13 -11.22 -2.37
CA MET A 515 -6.74 -11.02 -2.77
C MET A 515 -5.91 -12.18 -2.26
N LEU A 516 -5.11 -12.77 -3.14
CA LEU A 516 -4.10 -13.74 -2.73
C LEU A 516 -2.90 -12.94 -2.20
N SER A 517 -2.74 -12.93 -0.89
CA SER A 517 -1.54 -12.37 -0.27
C SER A 517 -0.35 -13.30 -0.44
N GLY A 518 0.80 -12.71 -0.77
CA GLY A 518 2.05 -13.45 -0.82
C GLY A 518 2.40 -14.15 0.50
N ALA A 519 1.98 -13.57 1.63
CA ALA A 519 2.13 -14.19 2.95
C ALA A 519 1.27 -15.45 3.15
N ASN A 520 0.16 -15.61 2.39
CA ASN A 520 -0.83 -16.67 2.61
C ASN A 520 -0.81 -17.79 1.56
N ARG A 521 0.16 -17.79 0.63
CA ARG A 521 0.35 -18.90 -0.31
C ARG A 521 0.77 -20.18 0.44
N LYS A 522 0.46 -21.33 -0.15
CA LYS A 522 0.74 -22.65 0.45
C LYS A 522 2.07 -23.26 -0.02
N ASP A 523 2.50 -22.91 -1.20
CA ASP A 523 3.66 -23.43 -1.91
C ASP A 523 4.94 -22.64 -1.61
N VAL A 524 4.83 -21.33 -1.60
CA VAL A 524 5.92 -20.38 -1.34
C VAL A 524 5.42 -19.22 -0.50
N THR A 525 6.32 -18.52 0.17
CA THR A 525 6.03 -17.20 0.76
C THR A 525 6.60 -16.14 -0.19
N ALA A 526 5.74 -15.29 -0.74
CA ALA A 526 6.11 -14.31 -1.75
C ALA A 526 6.14 -12.89 -1.18
N TYR A 527 7.33 -12.27 -1.15
CA TYR A 527 7.57 -10.90 -0.70
C TYR A 527 8.44 -10.15 -1.70
N ALA A 528 8.35 -8.83 -1.69
CA ALA A 528 9.39 -7.94 -2.16
C ALA A 528 10.26 -7.55 -0.96
N PHE A 529 11.57 -7.37 -1.19
CA PHE A 529 12.53 -7.00 -0.15
C PHE A 529 13.33 -5.76 -0.55
N GLY A 530 13.85 -5.06 0.46
CA GLY A 530 14.71 -3.90 0.25
C GLY A 530 15.52 -3.56 1.48
N ALA A 531 16.45 -2.62 1.31
CA ALA A 531 17.28 -2.08 2.36
C ALA A 531 17.33 -0.55 2.26
N HIS A 532 17.25 0.12 3.40
CA HIS A 532 17.46 1.56 3.53
C HIS A 532 18.72 1.84 4.31
N LEU A 533 19.55 2.77 3.81
CA LEU A 533 20.68 3.34 4.50
C LEU A 533 20.52 4.85 4.56
N VAL A 534 20.65 5.42 5.74
CA VAL A 534 20.35 6.83 6.03
C VAL A 534 21.53 7.49 6.74
N GLU A 535 21.91 8.68 6.28
CA GLU A 535 22.81 9.59 6.96
C GLU A 535 22.00 10.72 7.57
N VAL A 536 22.09 10.88 8.90
CA VAL A 536 21.54 12.03 9.59
C VAL A 536 22.65 12.93 10.13
N ARG A 537 22.33 14.21 10.26
CA ARG A 537 23.12 15.23 10.94
C ARG A 537 22.29 15.79 12.08
N VAL A 538 22.80 15.72 13.31
CA VAL A 538 22.16 16.27 14.50
C VAL A 538 23.02 17.40 15.04
N HIS A 539 22.48 18.59 15.10
CA HIS A 539 23.24 19.74 15.61
C HIS A 539 23.51 19.58 17.11
N SER A 540 24.76 19.69 17.53
CA SER A 540 25.21 19.33 18.87
C SER A 540 24.56 20.13 20.00
N ARG A 541 24.13 21.37 19.72
CA ARG A 541 23.51 22.29 20.69
C ARG A 541 22.00 22.41 20.54
N THR A 542 21.51 22.69 19.33
CA THR A 542 20.07 22.90 19.08
C THR A 542 19.27 21.61 18.97
N ARG A 543 19.94 20.48 18.77
CA ARG A 543 19.33 19.17 18.50
C ARG A 543 18.52 19.13 17.20
N GLU A 544 18.66 20.10 16.33
CA GLU A 544 18.09 20.07 14.98
C GLU A 544 18.56 18.79 14.25
N ILE A 545 17.62 18.10 13.63
CA ILE A 545 17.88 16.85 12.90
C ILE A 545 17.69 17.14 11.41
N ARG A 546 18.69 16.80 10.61
CA ARG A 546 18.62 16.83 9.14
C ARG A 546 18.95 15.45 8.59
N VAL A 547 18.17 14.96 7.64
CA VAL A 547 18.56 13.82 6.82
C VAL A 547 19.43 14.34 5.70
N ALA A 548 20.69 13.92 5.64
CA ALA A 548 21.64 14.43 4.66
C ALA A 548 21.64 13.60 3.39
N ARG A 549 21.46 12.27 3.50
CA ARG A 549 21.47 11.36 2.35
C ARG A 549 20.73 10.06 2.67
N VAL A 550 20.08 9.52 1.64
CA VAL A 550 19.43 8.21 1.66
C VAL A 550 19.91 7.41 0.46
N VAL A 551 20.24 6.14 0.67
CA VAL A 551 20.41 5.14 -0.39
C VAL A 551 19.49 3.98 -0.05
N SER A 552 18.60 3.65 -0.99
CA SER A 552 17.66 2.55 -0.82
C SER A 552 17.77 1.59 -2.00
N ALA A 553 17.82 0.29 -1.73
CA ALA A 553 17.85 -0.75 -2.75
C ALA A 553 16.65 -1.67 -2.61
N PHE A 554 16.03 -2.06 -3.74
CA PHE A 554 14.82 -2.90 -3.75
C PHE A 554 14.93 -4.02 -4.78
N ALA A 555 14.60 -5.23 -4.35
CA ALA A 555 14.37 -6.41 -5.15
C ALA A 555 12.86 -6.70 -5.15
N ALA A 556 12.21 -6.41 -6.28
CA ALA A 556 10.75 -6.40 -6.35
C ALA A 556 10.24 -6.93 -7.70
N GLY A 557 10.85 -8.00 -8.20
CA GLY A 557 10.48 -8.65 -9.43
C GLY A 557 10.71 -7.79 -10.68
N THR A 558 10.00 -8.11 -11.74
CA THR A 558 10.09 -7.41 -13.03
C THR A 558 9.52 -5.99 -12.94
N ILE A 559 10.34 -5.01 -13.27
CA ILE A 559 9.94 -3.59 -13.34
C ILE A 559 9.42 -3.27 -14.76
N VAL A 560 8.14 -2.95 -14.87
CA VAL A 560 7.50 -2.65 -16.17
C VAL A 560 7.88 -1.26 -16.67
N ASN A 561 7.87 -0.26 -15.78
CA ASN A 561 8.21 1.12 -16.07
C ASN A 561 9.18 1.65 -15.00
N ALA A 562 10.46 1.78 -15.37
CA ALA A 562 11.52 2.18 -14.45
C ALA A 562 11.31 3.60 -13.88
N LYS A 563 10.78 4.54 -14.68
CA LYS A 563 10.56 5.93 -14.25
C LYS A 563 9.50 6.03 -13.15
N THR A 564 8.34 5.40 -13.34
CA THR A 564 7.27 5.42 -12.34
C THR A 564 7.60 4.56 -11.13
N ALA A 565 8.31 3.44 -11.31
CA ALA A 565 8.81 2.62 -10.21
C ALA A 565 9.78 3.40 -9.30
N HIS A 566 10.76 4.08 -9.89
CA HIS A 566 11.68 4.96 -9.15
C HIS A 566 10.92 6.01 -8.33
N SER A 567 9.92 6.66 -8.95
CA SER A 567 9.07 7.64 -8.27
C SER A 567 8.30 7.04 -7.10
N GLN A 568 7.79 5.80 -7.23
CA GLN A 568 7.06 5.12 -6.16
C GLN A 568 7.98 4.76 -4.98
N PHE A 569 9.19 4.27 -5.23
CA PHE A 569 10.17 4.01 -4.18
C PHE A 569 10.59 5.29 -3.47
N MET A 570 10.90 6.35 -4.23
CA MET A 570 11.28 7.65 -3.68
C MET A 570 10.16 8.25 -2.82
N GLY A 571 8.92 8.28 -3.33
CA GLY A 571 7.76 8.76 -2.57
C GLY A 571 7.47 7.95 -1.31
N GLY A 572 7.78 6.65 -1.30
CA GLY A 572 7.74 5.82 -0.10
C GLY A 572 8.81 6.20 0.91
N ALA A 573 10.05 6.35 0.45
CA ALA A 573 11.18 6.76 1.28
C ALA A 573 10.94 8.14 1.95
N ILE A 574 10.49 9.13 1.17
CA ILE A 574 10.12 10.46 1.70
C ILE A 574 9.06 10.35 2.79
N TRP A 575 8.04 9.52 2.56
CA TRP A 575 7.00 9.35 3.58
C TRP A 575 7.51 8.64 4.84
N GLY A 576 8.42 7.69 4.70
CA GLY A 576 9.08 7.07 5.86
C GLY A 576 9.95 8.05 6.67
N LEU A 577 10.62 9.00 5.99
CA LEU A 577 11.29 10.13 6.64
C LEU A 577 10.29 11.01 7.39
N SER A 578 9.15 11.32 6.77
CA SER A 578 8.06 12.07 7.38
C SER A 578 7.53 11.40 8.65
N ALA A 579 7.26 10.10 8.57
CA ALA A 579 6.83 9.29 9.71
C ALA A 579 7.85 9.27 10.85
N ALA A 580 9.14 9.35 10.52
CA ALA A 580 10.21 9.37 11.51
C ALA A 580 10.32 10.72 12.24
N LEU A 581 10.15 11.85 11.55
CA LEU A 581 10.56 13.16 12.04
C LEU A 581 9.43 14.18 12.19
N HIS A 582 8.31 14.05 11.45
CA HIS A 582 7.33 15.12 11.30
C HIS A 582 5.92 14.68 11.69
N GLU A 583 5.37 13.67 11.03
CA GLU A 583 3.94 13.38 11.06
C GLU A 583 3.45 12.79 12.38
N GLN A 584 2.53 13.48 12.99
CA GLN A 584 1.74 13.03 14.13
C GLN A 584 0.42 13.78 14.14
N THR A 585 -0.69 13.07 14.27
CA THR A 585 -1.97 13.70 14.59
C THR A 585 -2.07 13.83 16.09
N GLU A 586 -2.25 15.06 16.57
CA GLU A 586 -2.38 15.38 17.98
C GLU A 586 -3.85 15.45 18.39
N MET A 587 -4.14 15.02 19.62
CA MET A 587 -5.50 14.95 20.15
C MET A 587 -5.63 15.76 21.43
N ASP A 588 -6.67 16.59 21.50
CA ASP A 588 -7.18 17.12 22.75
C ASP A 588 -7.86 15.99 23.53
N LEU A 589 -7.23 15.57 24.62
CA LEU A 589 -7.70 14.45 25.43
C LEU A 589 -9.00 14.75 26.17
N ALA A 590 -9.29 16.00 26.48
CA ALA A 590 -10.51 16.40 27.18
C ALA A 590 -11.74 16.40 26.25
N ALA A 591 -11.53 16.75 24.98
CA ALA A 591 -12.59 16.84 23.98
C ALA A 591 -12.61 15.66 22.99
N ALA A 592 -11.62 14.76 23.03
CA ALA A 592 -11.42 13.64 22.11
C ALA A 592 -11.49 14.08 20.63
N ARG A 593 -10.85 15.19 20.29
CA ARG A 593 -10.81 15.74 18.93
C ARG A 593 -9.37 16.01 18.49
N TYR A 594 -9.14 15.94 17.19
CA TYR A 594 -7.86 16.34 16.61
C TYR A 594 -7.68 17.85 16.69
N VAL A 595 -6.45 18.30 16.96
CA VAL A 595 -6.14 19.73 17.13
C VAL A 595 -5.25 20.29 16.03
N ASN A 596 -4.54 19.45 15.28
CA ASN A 596 -3.71 19.82 14.14
C ASN A 596 -4.28 19.24 12.83
N ASP A 597 -5.58 19.39 12.61
CA ASP A 597 -6.35 18.85 11.51
C ASP A 597 -6.29 19.68 10.21
N ASN A 598 -5.15 20.32 9.96
CA ASN A 598 -4.89 21.15 8.79
C ASN A 598 -3.42 21.02 8.35
N LEU A 599 -3.09 21.48 7.13
CA LEU A 599 -1.73 21.36 6.58
C LEU A 599 -0.74 22.43 7.08
N ALA A 600 -1.18 23.37 7.92
CA ALA A 600 -0.28 24.32 8.58
C ALA A 600 0.32 23.72 9.86
N ASP A 601 -0.46 22.94 10.59
CA ASP A 601 -0.08 22.37 11.88
C ASP A 601 0.28 20.87 11.80
N TYR A 602 -0.31 20.13 10.85
CA TYR A 602 0.09 18.75 10.54
C TYR A 602 1.33 18.79 9.66
N LEU A 603 2.50 18.61 10.25
CA LEU A 603 3.77 18.78 9.57
C LEU A 603 4.03 17.64 8.60
N VAL A 604 4.35 17.99 7.35
CA VAL A 604 4.87 17.08 6.32
C VAL A 604 6.20 17.64 5.79
N PRO A 605 7.13 16.81 5.31
CA PRO A 605 8.39 17.31 4.77
C PRO A 605 8.14 18.14 3.51
N VAL A 606 8.84 19.25 3.42
CA VAL A 606 8.92 20.07 2.21
C VAL A 606 10.20 19.74 1.44
N ASN A 607 10.37 20.31 0.25
CA ASN A 607 11.53 20.01 -0.59
C ASN A 607 12.88 20.29 0.10
N ALA A 608 12.92 21.25 1.02
CA ALA A 608 14.14 21.56 1.80
C ALA A 608 14.52 20.47 2.82
N ASP A 609 13.56 19.66 3.25
CA ASP A 609 13.77 18.56 4.20
C ASP A 609 14.19 17.26 3.51
N VAL A 610 14.03 17.21 2.18
CA VAL A 610 14.30 16.02 1.38
C VAL A 610 15.70 16.12 0.76
N PRO A 611 16.64 15.32 1.28
CA PRO A 611 18.02 15.31 0.79
C PRO A 611 18.16 14.61 -0.56
N SER A 612 19.39 14.30 -0.94
CA SER A 612 19.65 13.33 -2.00
C SER A 612 19.10 11.94 -1.62
N ILE A 613 18.21 11.41 -2.44
CA ILE A 613 17.68 10.04 -2.34
C ILE A 613 18.08 9.26 -3.58
N GLU A 614 18.90 8.24 -3.38
CA GLU A 614 19.31 7.32 -4.43
C GLU A 614 18.53 6.02 -4.32
N ILE A 615 17.91 5.59 -5.43
CA ILE A 615 17.16 4.34 -5.53
C ILE A 615 17.90 3.36 -6.42
N ILE A 616 18.21 2.19 -5.90
CA ILE A 616 18.82 1.07 -6.61
C ILE A 616 17.74 0.02 -6.85
N ILE A 617 17.55 -0.38 -8.09
CA ILE A 617 16.69 -1.51 -8.44
C ILE A 617 17.59 -2.73 -8.61
N VAL A 618 17.49 -3.66 -7.68
CA VAL A 618 18.22 -4.94 -7.73
C VAL A 618 17.45 -5.87 -8.69
N PRO A 619 18.08 -6.37 -9.74
CA PRO A 619 17.44 -7.27 -10.69
C PRO A 619 16.91 -8.53 -9.98
N GLU A 620 15.63 -8.83 -10.19
CA GLU A 620 14.96 -10.01 -9.66
C GLU A 620 13.89 -10.47 -10.64
N GLN A 621 13.69 -11.77 -10.75
CA GLN A 621 12.61 -12.39 -11.49
C GLN A 621 11.87 -13.36 -10.59
N ASP A 622 10.53 -13.29 -10.55
CA ASP A 622 9.71 -14.12 -9.67
C ASP A 622 8.41 -14.54 -10.36
N GLU A 623 8.51 -15.60 -11.16
CA GLU A 623 7.38 -16.16 -11.91
C GLU A 623 6.33 -16.86 -11.02
N HIS A 624 6.62 -17.10 -9.73
CA HIS A 624 5.65 -17.63 -8.78
C HIS A 624 4.49 -16.66 -8.52
N VAL A 625 4.71 -15.34 -8.62
CA VAL A 625 3.65 -14.36 -8.42
C VAL A 625 2.72 -14.31 -9.63
N ASN A 626 3.28 -14.17 -10.84
CA ASN A 626 2.60 -14.26 -12.13
C ASN A 626 3.64 -14.53 -13.23
N PRO A 627 3.22 -14.97 -14.44
CA PRO A 627 4.16 -15.32 -15.53
C PRO A 627 5.07 -14.19 -16.01
N LEU A 628 4.73 -12.93 -15.74
CA LEU A 628 5.55 -11.77 -16.08
C LEU A 628 6.59 -11.45 -14.99
N GLY A 629 6.52 -12.11 -13.84
CA GLY A 629 7.38 -11.84 -12.69
C GLY A 629 7.13 -10.46 -12.04
N VAL A 630 6.01 -9.80 -12.32
CA VAL A 630 5.70 -8.46 -11.83
C VAL A 630 5.19 -8.52 -10.41
N LYS A 631 5.84 -7.80 -9.50
CA LYS A 631 5.38 -7.55 -8.13
C LYS A 631 4.85 -6.11 -7.99
N GLY A 632 3.96 -5.89 -7.03
CA GLY A 632 3.56 -4.54 -6.66
C GLY A 632 4.61 -3.86 -5.78
N ILE A 633 4.83 -2.57 -6.00
CA ILE A 633 5.88 -1.78 -5.35
C ILE A 633 5.37 -0.52 -4.65
N GLY A 634 4.05 -0.31 -4.65
CA GLY A 634 3.45 0.93 -4.16
C GLY A 634 3.70 1.21 -2.68
N GLU A 635 4.01 0.21 -1.88
CA GLU A 635 4.04 0.31 -0.43
C GLU A 635 5.42 0.05 0.18
N ILE A 636 6.23 -0.83 -0.39
CA ILE A 636 7.51 -1.24 0.20
C ILE A 636 8.47 -0.06 0.50
N GLY A 637 8.43 1.00 -0.29
CA GLY A 637 9.37 2.14 -0.15
C GLY A 637 9.28 2.89 1.19
N ILE A 638 8.17 2.80 1.93
CA ILE A 638 8.01 3.44 3.26
C ILE A 638 8.51 2.55 4.40
N VAL A 639 8.51 1.22 4.18
CA VAL A 639 8.74 0.23 5.23
C VAL A 639 10.19 0.23 5.68
N GLY A 640 10.43 0.34 6.98
CA GLY A 640 11.76 0.34 7.58
C GLY A 640 12.50 1.69 7.53
N MET A 641 12.11 2.63 6.68
CA MET A 641 12.78 3.93 6.58
C MET A 641 12.77 4.69 7.92
N ASN A 642 11.66 4.66 8.64
CA ASN A 642 11.53 5.29 9.96
C ASN A 642 12.49 4.67 10.99
N ALA A 643 12.72 3.36 10.95
CA ALA A 643 13.73 2.68 11.78
C ALA A 643 15.15 3.06 11.35
N ALA A 644 15.44 3.12 10.04
CA ALA A 644 16.76 3.53 9.55
C ALA A 644 17.13 4.94 10.04
N VAL A 645 16.18 5.88 10.04
CA VAL A 645 16.35 7.23 10.60
C VAL A 645 16.61 7.17 12.11
N ALA A 646 15.80 6.42 12.87
CA ALA A 646 15.98 6.29 14.33
C ALA A 646 17.34 5.67 14.69
N ASN A 647 17.78 4.67 13.94
CA ASN A 647 19.10 4.04 14.11
C ASN A 647 20.24 5.00 13.76
N ALA A 648 20.07 5.84 12.72
CA ALA A 648 21.03 6.87 12.37
C ALA A 648 21.12 7.97 13.47
N VAL A 649 19.99 8.39 14.02
CA VAL A 649 19.94 9.34 15.14
C VAL A 649 20.66 8.78 16.37
N PHE A 650 20.46 7.49 16.67
CA PHE A 650 21.20 6.86 17.75
C PHE A 650 22.71 6.83 17.49
N ASN A 651 23.14 6.44 16.28
CA ASN A 651 24.56 6.42 15.93
C ASN A 651 25.19 7.84 15.99
N ALA A 652 24.41 8.89 15.67
CA ALA A 652 24.85 10.28 15.81
C ALA A 652 24.97 10.74 17.27
N THR A 653 24.05 10.34 18.13
CA THR A 653 23.83 11.00 19.44
C THR A 653 24.04 10.12 20.67
N GLY A 654 23.99 8.80 20.51
CA GLY A 654 23.93 7.83 21.60
C GLY A 654 22.58 7.74 22.31
N LYS A 655 21.55 8.52 21.89
CA LYS A 655 20.21 8.50 22.47
C LYS A 655 19.27 7.62 21.65
N ARG A 656 18.70 6.58 22.26
CA ARG A 656 17.69 5.72 21.64
C ARG A 656 16.31 6.33 21.77
N ILE A 657 15.68 6.60 20.63
CA ILE A 657 14.30 7.07 20.55
C ILE A 657 13.45 5.91 20.04
N ARG A 658 12.53 5.44 20.89
CA ARG A 658 11.63 4.31 20.63
C ARG A 658 10.19 4.72 20.40
N SER A 659 9.93 6.03 20.30
CA SER A 659 8.62 6.60 19.99
C SER A 659 8.73 7.66 18.90
N LEU A 660 7.91 7.54 17.85
CA LEU A 660 7.87 8.49 16.75
C LEU A 660 6.85 9.62 17.03
N PRO A 661 7.01 10.78 16.37
CA PRO A 661 8.17 11.23 15.61
C PRO A 661 9.35 11.58 16.52
N ILE A 662 10.57 11.58 15.95
CA ILE A 662 11.79 11.95 16.66
C ILE A 662 11.92 13.48 16.61
N ARG A 663 11.48 14.15 17.65
CA ARG A 663 11.58 15.60 17.78
C ARG A 663 12.83 16.00 18.60
N ALA A 664 13.27 17.26 18.45
CA ALA A 664 14.47 17.78 19.11
C ALA A 664 14.43 17.64 20.65
N GLU A 665 13.27 17.84 21.27
CA GLU A 665 13.07 17.69 22.72
C GLU A 665 13.35 16.28 23.25
N LYS A 666 13.16 15.25 22.42
CA LYS A 666 13.51 13.87 22.79
C LYS A 666 15.02 13.61 22.81
N LEU A 667 15.81 14.56 22.28
CA LEU A 667 17.27 14.51 22.26
C LEU A 667 17.93 15.41 23.35
N LEU A 668 17.13 16.13 24.12
CA LEU A 668 17.60 16.88 25.29
C LEU A 668 17.80 15.96 26.51
#